data_8d07f68c70c2e082bd8b6cbfe1e17ff7
#
_entry.id   8d07f68c70c2e082bd8b6cbfe1e17ff7
#
_cell.length_a   1.000
_cell.length_b   1.000
_cell.length_c   1.000
_cell.angle_alpha   90.00
_cell.angle_beta   90.00
_cell.angle_gamma   90.00
#
_symmetry.space_group_name_H-M   'P 1'
#
loop_
_entity.id
_entity.type
_entity.pdbx_description
1 polymer ?
#
loop_
_entity_poly.entity_id
_entity_poly.type
_entity_poly.pdbx_seq_one_letter_code
_entity_poly.pdbx_strand_id
1 'polypeptide(L)'
;MCIRDSISSGDDFMFEKNINTKPAKLYYAGDDLGLTFSGDDIFYKIWSPPAQSAVLEIYADDQGNKEIDELKLEASISDTWKVKIPAEYYGNYYQLRLKLPRKEFTFVDPWTKAVGINSKYGLIIDPTKVYPPTWTHDQKVELEDPVDAVIYELHVKDFSASKESGIRHKGKYSAFTERHSINKEGMLTGIAHLKELGITHVHLLPVYDFASVDDNDSDDYNWGYDPLYYMVPEGSYASNPSNESRIYEFKKMVKTLHSYGIGVIMDVVYNHTYHTQNSPFQKIFPNYFYRFTEDGKFANASGCGNEIASEREMMRKYIVDSLLYWSREYHIDGFRFDLMSAIDRETMLLAEHKLRKENPSVLVYGEPWTAIEPQLHRYQQIRKGDQKGTGISVFNDNYRNTLKGNSDGTEKGFIQGEIGLEREIDEGVIGSIGLEERRLYGFTLHPGESINYLEAHDNLTLWDKLARSCPGADEELRKKMHKLAQTILFTSQGVPFMLAGTEFLRTKFGDKNSFASDVSVNELKWERKTTYRDHFNYVKGLINLRGHHPAFRMRKRGDIKKHLHFIDSPFGTVGYGIFNNANEDSWSTILVLLNPSKEWKQFHLPENRTWAIVVDDQAAGTEPIRFFHSNEVLVPPISGMVIYAADLVTGY
;
A
#
# COMPACT_ATOMS: atom_id res chain seq x y z
N MET A 1 -0.89 -8.53 15.54
CA MET A 1 -0.34 -8.89 16.89
C MET A 1 0.46 -10.18 16.69
N CYS A 2 1.77 -10.02 16.49
CA CYS A 2 2.67 -11.15 16.21
C CYS A 2 2.65 -12.16 17.35
N ILE A 3 2.68 -13.45 17.01
CA ILE A 3 2.71 -14.57 17.95
C ILE A 3 4.07 -14.55 18.65
N ARG A 4 4.06 -14.62 19.98
CA ARG A 4 5.25 -14.68 20.83
C ARG A 4 5.93 -16.03 20.70
N ASP A 5 7.19 -16.03 20.30
CA ASP A 5 8.09 -17.14 20.64
C ASP A 5 8.30 -17.16 22.16
N SER A 6 8.12 -18.35 22.74
CA SER A 6 8.28 -18.61 24.17
C SER A 6 9.69 -18.25 24.63
N ILE A 7 9.78 -17.41 25.62
CA ILE A 7 11.01 -16.97 26.30
C ILE A 7 11.69 -18.17 26.95
N SER A 8 12.85 -18.57 26.48
CA SER A 8 13.83 -19.32 27.27
C SER A 8 14.83 -18.35 27.87
N SER A 9 14.97 -18.47 29.17
CA SER A 9 15.73 -17.65 30.09
C SER A 9 17.21 -17.42 29.72
N GLY A 10 17.60 -16.15 29.79
CA GLY A 10 18.80 -15.67 30.43
C GLY A 10 20.17 -16.03 29.84
N ASP A 11 20.75 -15.09 29.12
CA ASP A 11 22.20 -14.83 29.25
C ASP A 11 22.43 -13.34 28.96
N ASP A 12 22.90 -12.65 29.99
CA ASP A 12 23.26 -11.23 29.99
C ASP A 12 24.37 -10.92 28.99
N PHE A 13 24.09 -10.13 27.96
CA PHE A 13 25.08 -9.52 27.09
C PHE A 13 25.19 -8.02 27.37
N MET A 14 25.97 -7.68 28.41
CA MET A 14 26.48 -6.32 28.60
C MET A 14 27.69 -6.14 27.69
N PHE A 15 27.57 -5.38 26.61
CA PHE A 15 28.75 -4.78 25.94
C PHE A 15 29.12 -3.49 26.67
N GLU A 16 30.36 -3.47 27.24
CA GLU A 16 30.90 -2.30 27.90
C GLU A 16 30.88 -1.06 26.97
N LYS A 17 30.35 0.04 27.50
CA LYS A 17 30.53 1.39 26.98
C LYS A 17 31.99 1.76 27.00
N ASN A 18 32.72 1.51 25.90
CA ASN A 18 34.00 2.14 25.62
C ASN A 18 34.12 2.36 24.10
N ILE A 19 33.38 3.34 23.57
CA ILE A 19 33.67 3.91 22.25
C ILE A 19 33.87 5.42 22.44
N ASN A 20 35.00 5.80 23.03
CA ASN A 20 35.55 7.16 22.97
C ASN A 20 36.66 7.20 21.91
N THR A 21 36.35 6.79 20.69
CA THR A 21 37.07 7.16 19.47
C THR A 21 35.99 7.55 18.45
N LYS A 22 36.21 8.70 17.76
CA LYS A 22 35.36 9.04 16.59
C LYS A 22 35.23 7.77 15.76
N PRO A 23 34.04 7.19 15.57
CA PRO A 23 33.93 5.96 14.81
C PRO A 23 34.43 6.26 13.40
N ALA A 24 35.38 5.46 12.92
CA ALA A 24 35.60 5.31 11.50
C ALA A 24 34.23 5.08 10.90
N LYS A 25 33.90 5.76 9.77
CA LYS A 25 32.57 5.62 9.13
C LYS A 25 32.31 4.14 8.91
N LEU A 26 31.39 3.56 9.69
CA LEU A 26 30.91 2.19 9.54
C LEU A 26 29.98 2.15 8.33
N TYR A 27 30.54 2.35 7.14
CA TYR A 27 29.79 2.51 5.91
C TYR A 27 30.55 1.95 4.70
N TYR A 28 29.84 1.19 3.89
CA TYR A 28 30.28 0.72 2.59
C TYR A 28 29.44 1.35 1.48
N ALA A 29 30.07 2.09 0.58
CA ALA A 29 29.39 2.86 -0.46
C ALA A 29 29.14 2.08 -1.75
N GLY A 30 29.72 0.87 -1.93
CA GLY A 30 29.56 0.07 -3.15
C GLY A 30 28.15 -0.51 -3.31
N ASP A 31 27.77 -0.82 -4.54
CA ASP A 31 26.46 -1.36 -4.91
C ASP A 31 26.49 -2.88 -5.18
N ASP A 32 27.53 -3.56 -4.67
CA ASP A 32 27.89 -4.94 -4.97
C ASP A 32 27.81 -5.87 -3.75
N LEU A 33 26.97 -5.56 -2.75
CA LEU A 33 26.68 -6.47 -1.64
C LEU A 33 25.69 -7.56 -2.08
N GLY A 34 25.85 -8.76 -1.51
CA GLY A 34 25.19 -9.99 -1.95
C GLY A 34 25.84 -10.57 -3.21
N LEU A 35 25.05 -11.30 -4.00
CA LEU A 35 25.46 -11.83 -5.29
C LEU A 35 25.44 -10.74 -6.36
N THR A 36 26.52 -10.66 -7.14
CA THR A 36 26.63 -9.79 -8.32
C THR A 36 27.19 -10.55 -9.52
N PHE A 37 26.76 -10.16 -10.72
CA PHE A 37 27.04 -10.86 -11.98
C PHE A 37 27.68 -9.90 -12.98
N SER A 38 28.74 -10.32 -13.64
CA SER A 38 29.41 -9.55 -14.70
C SER A 38 29.82 -10.50 -15.85
N GLY A 39 29.01 -10.55 -16.89
CA GLY A 39 29.13 -11.60 -17.92
C GLY A 39 28.86 -12.98 -17.30
N ASP A 40 29.85 -13.87 -17.39
CA ASP A 40 29.80 -15.21 -16.79
C ASP A 40 30.44 -15.25 -15.38
N ASP A 41 31.02 -14.16 -14.93
CA ASP A 41 31.64 -14.07 -13.62
C ASP A 41 30.58 -13.83 -12.54
N ILE A 42 30.64 -14.62 -11.46
CA ILE A 42 29.79 -14.51 -10.27
C ILE A 42 30.64 -14.09 -9.09
N PHE A 43 30.19 -13.05 -8.40
CA PHE A 43 30.87 -12.57 -7.19
C PHE A 43 29.87 -12.55 -6.02
N TYR A 44 30.42 -12.79 -4.84
CA TYR A 44 29.67 -12.61 -3.59
C TYR A 44 30.45 -11.68 -2.67
N LYS A 45 29.75 -10.75 -2.05
CA LYS A 45 30.32 -9.80 -1.10
C LYS A 45 29.37 -9.56 0.07
N ILE A 46 29.93 -9.53 1.28
CA ILE A 46 29.19 -9.21 2.51
C ILE A 46 29.93 -8.13 3.31
N TRP A 47 29.18 -7.22 3.93
CA TRP A 47 29.71 -6.24 4.87
C TRP A 47 29.48 -6.73 6.31
N SER A 48 30.56 -6.90 7.06
CA SER A 48 30.51 -7.31 8.46
C SER A 48 31.80 -6.87 9.21
N PRO A 49 31.76 -5.68 9.84
CA PRO A 49 32.89 -5.18 10.60
C PRO A 49 33.42 -6.13 11.71
N PRO A 50 32.55 -6.84 12.46
CA PRO A 50 33.03 -7.73 13.53
C PRO A 50 33.51 -9.11 13.03
N ALA A 51 33.38 -9.44 11.74
CA ALA A 51 33.72 -10.75 11.22
C ALA A 51 35.23 -11.04 11.31
N GLN A 52 35.58 -12.27 11.69
CA GLN A 52 36.94 -12.81 11.72
C GLN A 52 37.22 -13.72 10.52
N SER A 53 36.20 -14.39 10.00
CA SER A 53 36.26 -15.17 8.77
C SER A 53 34.84 -15.35 8.21
N ALA A 54 34.74 -15.56 6.90
CA ALA A 54 33.50 -15.81 6.19
C ALA A 54 33.73 -16.94 5.17
N VAL A 55 32.77 -17.86 5.07
CA VAL A 55 32.78 -18.99 4.12
C VAL A 55 31.39 -19.06 3.48
N LEU A 56 31.35 -19.20 2.17
CA LEU A 56 30.13 -19.51 1.45
C LEU A 56 30.05 -21.00 1.23
N GLU A 57 29.07 -21.64 1.85
CA GLU A 57 28.77 -23.07 1.72
C GLU A 57 27.84 -23.26 0.54
N ILE A 58 28.18 -24.14 -0.40
CA ILE A 58 27.44 -24.38 -1.64
C ILE A 58 26.71 -25.72 -1.56
N TYR A 59 25.43 -25.74 -1.93
CA TYR A 59 24.56 -26.90 -1.85
C TYR A 59 23.94 -27.22 -3.20
N ALA A 60 23.75 -28.51 -3.48
CA ALA A 60 23.11 -28.98 -4.72
C ALA A 60 21.58 -28.82 -4.70
N ASP A 61 20.97 -28.74 -3.52
CA ASP A 61 19.53 -28.60 -3.34
C ASP A 61 19.17 -27.62 -2.21
N ASP A 62 17.92 -27.17 -2.18
CA ASP A 62 17.39 -26.22 -1.19
C ASP A 62 16.98 -26.87 0.15
N GLN A 63 17.31 -28.15 0.35
CA GLN A 63 17.10 -28.88 1.60
C GLN A 63 18.40 -29.09 2.38
N GLY A 64 19.56 -28.75 1.77
CA GLY A 64 20.88 -28.90 2.37
C GLY A 64 21.33 -30.36 2.51
N ASN A 65 20.71 -31.30 1.76
CA ASN A 65 21.07 -32.72 1.84
C ASN A 65 22.46 -33.02 1.28
N LYS A 66 22.95 -32.15 0.40
CA LYS A 66 24.21 -32.33 -0.29
C LYS A 66 24.97 -31.02 -0.39
N GLU A 67 25.88 -30.80 0.56
CA GLU A 67 26.95 -29.80 0.43
C GLU A 67 27.94 -30.28 -0.62
N ILE A 68 28.33 -29.39 -1.53
CA ILE A 68 29.20 -29.70 -2.67
C ILE A 68 30.53 -28.96 -2.63
N ASP A 69 30.60 -27.79 -1.97
CA ASP A 69 31.84 -27.02 -1.84
C ASP A 69 31.74 -25.98 -0.70
N GLU A 70 32.93 -25.50 -0.26
CA GLU A 70 33.12 -24.38 0.65
C GLU A 70 34.06 -23.34 0.04
N LEU A 71 33.56 -22.13 -0.18
CA LEU A 71 34.33 -21.02 -0.75
C LEU A 71 34.72 -20.02 0.35
N LYS A 72 35.99 -19.92 0.67
CA LYS A 72 36.51 -18.98 1.68
C LYS A 72 36.49 -17.56 1.11
N LEU A 73 35.92 -16.63 1.83
CA LEU A 73 35.93 -15.21 1.48
C LEU A 73 37.24 -14.55 1.95
N GLU A 74 37.73 -13.64 1.15
CA GLU A 74 38.87 -12.78 1.47
C GLU A 74 38.38 -11.44 2.04
N ALA A 75 39.10 -10.96 3.07
CA ALA A 75 38.85 -9.63 3.59
C ALA A 75 39.15 -8.57 2.53
N SER A 76 38.33 -7.55 2.44
CA SER A 76 38.38 -6.50 1.44
C SER A 76 38.22 -5.11 2.09
N ILE A 77 38.11 -4.07 1.27
CA ILE A 77 38.01 -2.68 1.75
C ILE A 77 36.74 -2.44 2.57
N SER A 78 36.77 -1.50 3.50
CA SER A 78 35.60 -1.03 4.26
C SER A 78 34.86 -2.15 4.97
N ASP A 79 35.55 -3.05 5.63
CA ASP A 79 35.01 -4.15 6.42
C ASP A 79 34.14 -5.11 5.61
N THR A 80 34.42 -5.29 4.31
CA THR A 80 33.77 -6.27 3.45
C THR A 80 34.61 -7.54 3.30
N TRP A 81 33.89 -8.63 2.99
CA TRP A 81 34.47 -9.95 2.67
C TRP A 81 33.91 -10.35 1.29
N LYS A 82 34.79 -10.90 0.42
CA LYS A 82 34.40 -11.23 -0.97
C LYS A 82 34.99 -12.54 -1.43
N VAL A 83 34.29 -13.15 -2.41
CA VAL A 83 34.80 -14.32 -3.17
C VAL A 83 34.27 -14.29 -4.58
N LYS A 84 35.03 -14.87 -5.54
CA LYS A 84 34.55 -15.20 -6.86
C LYS A 84 34.00 -16.63 -6.83
N ILE A 85 32.78 -16.81 -7.28
CA ILE A 85 32.09 -18.11 -7.33
C ILE A 85 32.32 -18.72 -8.72
N PRO A 86 32.75 -19.99 -8.82
CA PRO A 86 32.81 -20.72 -10.10
C PRO A 86 31.47 -20.73 -10.84
N ALA A 87 31.49 -20.51 -12.16
CA ALA A 87 30.28 -20.41 -12.97
C ALA A 87 29.41 -21.69 -12.96
N GLU A 88 30.05 -22.85 -12.72
CA GLU A 88 29.33 -24.14 -12.57
C GLU A 88 28.35 -24.19 -11.40
N TYR A 89 28.47 -23.26 -10.43
CA TYR A 89 27.52 -23.18 -9.30
C TYR A 89 26.31 -22.30 -9.60
N TYR A 90 26.16 -21.76 -10.79
CA TYR A 90 24.92 -21.08 -11.20
C TYR A 90 23.73 -22.07 -11.11
N GLY A 91 22.69 -21.68 -10.40
CA GLY A 91 21.52 -22.52 -10.13
C GLY A 91 21.63 -23.39 -8.87
N ASN A 92 22.78 -23.41 -8.19
CA ASN A 92 22.94 -24.06 -6.89
C ASN A 92 22.52 -23.12 -5.75
N TYR A 93 22.51 -23.68 -4.55
CA TYR A 93 22.09 -22.96 -3.34
C TYR A 93 23.25 -22.65 -2.45
N TYR A 94 23.11 -21.67 -1.54
CA TYR A 94 24.17 -21.28 -0.64
C TYR A 94 23.67 -20.90 0.75
N GLN A 95 24.57 -21.00 1.72
CA GLN A 95 24.50 -20.31 3.01
C GLN A 95 25.83 -19.61 3.30
N LEU A 96 25.78 -18.54 4.09
CA LEU A 96 26.96 -17.84 4.59
C LEU A 96 27.26 -18.34 6.01
N ARG A 97 28.44 -18.96 6.19
CA ARG A 97 28.98 -19.21 7.51
C ARG A 97 29.91 -18.07 7.91
N LEU A 98 29.53 -17.34 8.95
CA LEU A 98 30.18 -16.12 9.42
C LEU A 98 30.68 -16.31 10.85
N LYS A 99 31.99 -16.18 11.08
CA LYS A 99 32.60 -16.28 12.40
C LYS A 99 32.82 -14.88 12.98
N LEU A 100 32.16 -14.59 14.09
CA LEU A 100 32.35 -13.43 14.93
C LEU A 100 33.25 -13.79 16.16
N PRO A 101 33.74 -12.84 16.96
CA PRO A 101 34.66 -13.11 18.07
C PRO A 101 34.18 -14.16 19.08
N ARG A 102 32.89 -14.33 19.27
CA ARG A 102 32.33 -15.23 20.29
C ARG A 102 31.31 -16.26 19.73
N LYS A 103 30.87 -16.12 18.48
CA LYS A 103 29.85 -16.97 17.87
C LYS A 103 30.13 -17.20 16.38
N GLU A 104 29.66 -18.31 15.89
CA GLU A 104 29.63 -18.62 14.46
C GLU A 104 28.18 -18.87 14.06
N PHE A 105 27.81 -18.38 12.90
CA PHE A 105 26.46 -18.46 12.38
C PHE A 105 26.49 -18.97 10.95
N THR A 106 25.52 -19.85 10.60
CA THR A 106 25.22 -20.19 9.20
C THR A 106 23.83 -19.66 8.88
N PHE A 107 23.68 -18.90 7.79
CA PHE A 107 22.44 -18.22 7.42
C PHE A 107 22.49 -17.70 5.99
N VAL A 108 21.34 -17.32 5.44
CA VAL A 108 21.27 -16.54 4.18
C VAL A 108 21.42 -15.04 4.51
N ASP A 109 22.23 -14.33 3.75
CA ASP A 109 22.48 -12.90 3.98
C ASP A 109 21.30 -12.01 3.58
N PRO A 110 21.14 -10.81 4.17
CA PRO A 110 19.99 -9.94 3.88
C PRO A 110 19.99 -9.31 2.48
N TRP A 111 21.14 -9.29 1.76
CA TRP A 111 21.21 -8.80 0.38
C TRP A 111 20.86 -9.85 -0.66
N THR A 112 20.46 -11.05 -0.24
CA THR A 112 20.00 -12.07 -1.18
C THR A 112 18.80 -11.58 -1.99
N LYS A 113 18.74 -11.97 -3.27
CA LYS A 113 17.67 -11.61 -4.22
C LYS A 113 16.89 -12.81 -4.72
N ALA A 114 17.33 -14.00 -4.34
CA ALA A 114 16.68 -15.26 -4.68
C ALA A 114 16.96 -16.30 -3.59
N VAL A 115 15.95 -17.10 -3.26
CA VAL A 115 16.03 -18.15 -2.24
C VAL A 115 15.27 -19.38 -2.70
N GLY A 116 15.55 -20.52 -2.05
CA GLY A 116 14.78 -21.75 -2.15
C GLY A 116 13.53 -21.74 -1.26
N ILE A 117 12.91 -22.89 -1.08
CA ILE A 117 11.68 -23.08 -0.29
C ILE A 117 11.89 -22.60 1.15
N ASN A 118 10.89 -21.83 1.64
CA ASN A 118 10.88 -21.30 3.00
C ASN A 118 12.16 -20.54 3.36
N SER A 119 12.84 -20.01 2.34
CA SER A 119 14.00 -19.12 2.46
C SER A 119 15.17 -19.67 3.28
N LYS A 120 15.31 -20.99 3.33
CA LYS A 120 16.38 -21.67 4.07
C LYS A 120 17.75 -21.53 3.43
N TYR A 121 17.80 -21.45 2.10
CA TYR A 121 19.02 -21.34 1.29
C TYR A 121 18.88 -20.21 0.28
N GLY A 122 19.92 -19.41 0.10
CA GLY A 122 20.02 -18.46 -1.01
C GLY A 122 20.21 -19.23 -2.33
N LEU A 123 19.72 -18.70 -3.44
CA LEU A 123 19.84 -19.29 -4.77
C LEU A 123 20.79 -18.47 -5.64
N ILE A 124 21.77 -19.11 -6.26
CA ILE A 124 22.79 -18.46 -7.07
C ILE A 124 22.26 -18.26 -8.48
N ILE A 125 21.46 -17.23 -8.69
CA ILE A 125 20.93 -16.83 -10.02
C ILE A 125 21.03 -15.32 -10.19
N ASP A 126 21.05 -14.90 -11.46
CA ASP A 126 20.97 -13.48 -11.85
C ASP A 126 19.51 -13.09 -12.11
N PRO A 127 18.85 -12.36 -11.20
CA PRO A 127 17.45 -11.95 -11.40
C PRO A 127 17.23 -11.12 -12.65
N THR A 128 18.28 -10.42 -13.15
CA THR A 128 18.19 -9.58 -14.35
C THR A 128 18.07 -10.40 -15.62
N LYS A 129 18.39 -11.70 -15.57
CA LYS A 129 18.23 -12.65 -16.68
C LYS A 129 16.91 -13.44 -16.61
N VAL A 130 16.16 -13.32 -15.52
CA VAL A 130 14.87 -14.01 -15.29
C VAL A 130 13.74 -13.03 -15.57
N TYR A 131 13.17 -13.08 -16.78
CA TYR A 131 12.08 -12.19 -17.17
C TYR A 131 11.16 -12.80 -18.25
N PRO A 132 9.88 -12.38 -18.28
CA PRO A 132 8.96 -12.83 -19.31
C PRO A 132 9.31 -12.17 -20.68
N PRO A 133 8.87 -12.77 -21.79
CA PRO A 133 9.06 -12.20 -23.12
C PRO A 133 8.63 -10.73 -23.17
N THR A 134 9.41 -9.91 -23.88
CA THR A 134 9.21 -8.45 -24.04
C THR A 134 9.20 -7.64 -22.74
N TRP A 135 9.81 -8.14 -21.67
CA TRP A 135 9.97 -7.41 -20.40
C TRP A 135 10.69 -6.07 -20.58
N THR A 136 11.71 -6.04 -21.43
CA THR A 136 12.48 -4.82 -21.75
C THR A 136 11.66 -3.72 -22.44
N HIS A 137 10.44 -4.01 -22.89
CA HIS A 137 9.50 -3.05 -23.49
C HIS A 137 8.34 -2.73 -22.53
N ASP A 138 8.37 -3.24 -21.30
CA ASP A 138 7.39 -2.90 -20.31
C ASP A 138 7.53 -1.44 -19.90
N GLN A 139 6.41 -0.75 -19.73
CA GLN A 139 6.37 0.67 -19.40
C GLN A 139 5.54 0.88 -18.15
N LYS A 140 6.11 1.59 -17.20
CA LYS A 140 5.41 2.05 -16.01
C LYS A 140 4.22 2.94 -16.36
N VAL A 141 3.24 2.99 -15.46
CA VAL A 141 2.09 3.86 -15.63
C VAL A 141 2.48 5.30 -15.25
N GLU A 142 2.34 6.21 -16.19
CA GLU A 142 2.65 7.62 -15.96
C GLU A 142 1.47 8.33 -15.30
N LEU A 143 1.76 9.11 -14.27
CA LEU A 143 0.84 10.04 -13.62
C LEU A 143 1.42 11.46 -13.71
N GLU A 144 0.58 12.43 -14.00
CA GLU A 144 0.98 13.84 -13.94
C GLU A 144 1.02 14.34 -12.49
N ASP A 145 0.12 13.85 -11.64
CA ASP A 145 0.03 14.20 -10.22
C ASP A 145 -0.58 13.04 -9.42
N PRO A 146 -0.21 12.84 -8.15
CA PRO A 146 -0.82 11.80 -7.30
C PRO A 146 -2.36 11.82 -7.24
N VAL A 147 -3.02 12.99 -7.38
CA VAL A 147 -4.49 13.09 -7.37
C VAL A 147 -5.16 12.40 -8.56
N ASP A 148 -4.41 12.07 -9.61
CA ASP A 148 -4.89 11.33 -10.77
C ASP A 148 -5.01 9.82 -10.50
N ALA A 149 -4.42 9.34 -9.40
CA ALA A 149 -4.52 7.95 -9.00
C ALA A 149 -5.89 7.62 -8.37
N VAL A 150 -6.35 6.41 -8.64
CA VAL A 150 -7.38 5.68 -7.89
C VAL A 150 -6.75 4.38 -7.44
N ILE A 151 -6.44 4.27 -6.15
CA ILE A 151 -5.68 3.17 -5.57
C ILE A 151 -6.63 2.08 -5.07
N TYR A 152 -6.36 0.83 -5.46
CA TYR A 152 -7.13 -0.35 -5.08
C TYR A 152 -6.24 -1.34 -4.33
N GLU A 153 -6.42 -1.43 -3.02
CA GLU A 153 -5.67 -2.31 -2.14
C GLU A 153 -6.14 -3.75 -2.25
N LEU A 154 -5.23 -4.67 -2.48
CA LEU A 154 -5.55 -6.08 -2.55
C LEU A 154 -4.41 -6.99 -2.06
N HIS A 155 -4.78 -8.19 -1.61
CA HIS A 155 -3.87 -9.27 -1.29
C HIS A 155 -3.84 -10.30 -2.43
N VAL A 156 -2.65 -10.78 -2.81
CA VAL A 156 -2.49 -11.68 -3.96
C VAL A 156 -3.36 -12.93 -3.85
N LYS A 157 -3.40 -13.55 -2.66
CA LYS A 157 -4.20 -14.77 -2.44
C LYS A 157 -5.68 -14.47 -2.42
N ASP A 158 -6.14 -13.42 -1.70
CA ASP A 158 -7.55 -13.06 -1.58
C ASP A 158 -8.22 -12.85 -2.93
N PHE A 159 -7.46 -12.24 -3.86
CA PHE A 159 -7.96 -11.85 -5.18
C PHE A 159 -8.49 -13.02 -6.00
N SER A 160 -7.91 -14.19 -5.87
CA SER A 160 -8.24 -15.33 -6.72
C SER A 160 -8.65 -16.62 -5.97
N ALA A 161 -8.49 -16.69 -4.64
CA ALA A 161 -8.70 -17.90 -3.86
C ALA A 161 -10.12 -18.46 -3.94
N SER A 162 -11.13 -17.60 -4.02
CA SER A 162 -12.54 -17.99 -4.12
C SER A 162 -12.79 -18.96 -5.28
N LYS A 163 -13.58 -19.99 -5.04
CA LYS A 163 -14.02 -20.96 -6.07
C LYS A 163 -14.82 -20.26 -7.18
N GLU A 164 -15.51 -19.19 -6.85
CA GLU A 164 -16.35 -18.41 -7.77
C GLU A 164 -15.58 -17.37 -8.59
N SER A 165 -14.23 -17.25 -8.38
CA SER A 165 -13.43 -16.30 -9.15
C SER A 165 -13.30 -16.62 -10.64
N GLY A 166 -13.55 -17.88 -11.05
CA GLY A 166 -13.31 -18.34 -12.43
C GLY A 166 -11.81 -18.37 -12.82
N ILE A 167 -10.92 -18.01 -11.90
CA ILE A 167 -9.46 -18.00 -12.10
C ILE A 167 -8.90 -19.38 -11.80
N ARG A 168 -7.95 -19.87 -12.61
CA ARG A 168 -7.34 -21.19 -12.46
C ARG A 168 -6.18 -21.20 -11.46
N HIS A 169 -5.31 -20.20 -11.53
CA HIS A 169 -4.11 -20.11 -10.67
C HIS A 169 -4.46 -19.45 -9.32
N LYS A 170 -5.21 -20.17 -8.48
CA LYS A 170 -5.69 -19.67 -7.18
C LYS A 170 -4.54 -19.24 -6.27
N GLY A 171 -4.62 -18.02 -5.72
CA GLY A 171 -3.65 -17.49 -4.76
C GLY A 171 -2.24 -17.23 -5.31
N LYS A 172 -2.04 -17.17 -6.62
CA LYS A 172 -0.73 -17.08 -7.25
C LYS A 172 -0.56 -15.78 -8.07
N TYR A 173 0.68 -15.32 -8.27
CA TYR A 173 1.00 -14.21 -9.18
C TYR A 173 0.40 -14.42 -10.57
N SER A 174 0.41 -15.66 -11.06
CA SER A 174 -0.14 -16.04 -12.37
C SER A 174 -1.64 -15.79 -12.49
N ALA A 175 -2.40 -15.64 -11.39
CA ALA A 175 -3.81 -15.27 -11.39
C ALA A 175 -4.06 -13.94 -12.11
N PHE A 176 -3.14 -12.97 -11.94
CA PHE A 176 -3.21 -11.65 -12.56
C PHE A 176 -2.90 -11.67 -14.07
N THR A 177 -2.46 -12.80 -14.60
CA THR A 177 -2.17 -12.95 -16.03
C THR A 177 -3.32 -13.59 -16.81
N GLU A 178 -4.39 -14.01 -16.14
CA GLU A 178 -5.61 -14.56 -16.73
C GLU A 178 -6.55 -13.43 -17.16
N ARG A 179 -6.55 -13.13 -18.47
CA ARG A 179 -7.19 -11.94 -19.04
C ARG A 179 -8.71 -11.99 -19.12
N HIS A 180 -9.32 -13.17 -19.05
CA HIS A 180 -10.76 -13.39 -19.34
C HIS A 180 -11.41 -14.31 -18.31
N SER A 181 -11.26 -13.99 -17.02
CA SER A 181 -11.96 -14.70 -15.97
C SER A 181 -13.36 -14.12 -15.73
N ILE A 182 -14.31 -14.99 -15.45
CA ILE A 182 -15.70 -14.64 -15.12
C ILE A 182 -16.20 -15.54 -13.98
N ASN A 183 -17.15 -15.03 -13.17
CA ASN A 183 -17.87 -15.87 -12.22
C ASN A 183 -18.94 -16.74 -12.91
N LYS A 184 -19.67 -17.55 -12.17
CA LYS A 184 -20.72 -18.44 -12.71
C LYS A 184 -21.83 -17.71 -13.47
N GLU A 185 -22.12 -16.48 -13.07
CA GLU A 185 -23.15 -15.65 -13.67
C GLU A 185 -22.64 -14.78 -14.82
N GLY A 186 -21.40 -14.99 -15.25
CA GLY A 186 -20.79 -14.30 -16.39
C GLY A 186 -20.25 -12.90 -16.09
N MET A 187 -20.16 -12.48 -14.82
CA MET A 187 -19.57 -11.20 -14.46
C MET A 187 -18.03 -11.29 -14.50
N LEU A 188 -17.37 -10.26 -15.03
CA LEU A 188 -15.91 -10.18 -15.08
C LEU A 188 -15.30 -10.24 -13.67
N THR A 189 -14.24 -11.04 -13.54
CA THR A 189 -13.43 -11.18 -12.34
C THR A 189 -11.96 -10.93 -12.68
N GLY A 190 -11.07 -11.03 -11.70
CA GLY A 190 -9.64 -10.91 -11.93
C GLY A 190 -9.25 -9.57 -12.57
N ILE A 191 -8.23 -9.60 -13.43
CA ILE A 191 -7.71 -8.37 -14.06
C ILE A 191 -8.74 -7.68 -14.96
N ALA A 192 -9.65 -8.44 -15.57
CA ALA A 192 -10.73 -7.89 -16.39
C ALA A 192 -11.70 -7.04 -15.55
N HIS A 193 -11.97 -7.42 -14.30
CA HIS A 193 -12.73 -6.62 -13.35
C HIS A 193 -12.01 -5.33 -12.98
N LEU A 194 -10.69 -5.36 -12.71
CA LEU A 194 -9.92 -4.16 -12.39
C LEU A 194 -10.01 -3.13 -13.52
N LYS A 195 -9.89 -3.59 -14.76
CA LYS A 195 -10.06 -2.73 -15.95
C LYS A 195 -11.48 -2.21 -16.10
N GLU A 196 -12.49 -3.06 -15.85
CA GLU A 196 -13.91 -2.66 -15.90
C GLU A 196 -14.22 -1.60 -14.84
N LEU A 197 -13.66 -1.73 -13.64
CA LEU A 197 -13.89 -0.81 -12.53
C LEU A 197 -13.26 0.57 -12.80
N GLY A 198 -12.14 0.61 -13.54
CA GLY A 198 -11.47 1.84 -13.94
C GLY A 198 -10.46 2.37 -12.93
N ILE A 199 -9.94 1.50 -12.05
CA ILE A 199 -8.83 1.88 -11.15
C ILE A 199 -7.55 2.13 -11.95
N THR A 200 -6.64 2.91 -11.39
CA THR A 200 -5.35 3.23 -12.01
C THR A 200 -4.18 2.46 -11.42
N HIS A 201 -4.25 2.11 -10.15
CA HIS A 201 -3.17 1.41 -9.44
C HIS A 201 -3.73 0.33 -8.53
N VAL A 202 -3.05 -0.82 -8.50
CA VAL A 202 -3.20 -1.79 -7.43
C VAL A 202 -2.14 -1.54 -6.35
N HIS A 203 -2.55 -1.54 -5.09
CA HIS A 203 -1.66 -1.60 -3.94
C HIS A 203 -1.68 -3.04 -3.43
N LEU A 204 -0.58 -3.75 -3.62
CA LEU A 204 -0.42 -5.13 -3.16
C LEU A 204 0.03 -5.14 -1.70
N LEU A 205 -0.70 -5.85 -0.81
CA LEU A 205 -0.18 -6.23 0.50
C LEU A 205 1.16 -6.91 0.33
N PRO A 206 1.99 -7.07 1.38
CA PRO A 206 3.38 -7.50 1.23
C PRO A 206 3.58 -8.67 0.27
N VAL A 207 4.47 -8.49 -0.70
CA VAL A 207 4.80 -9.46 -1.76
C VAL A 207 6.30 -9.80 -1.79
N TYR A 208 7.08 -9.25 -0.87
CA TYR A 208 8.41 -9.76 -0.57
C TYR A 208 8.30 -10.96 0.38
N ASP A 209 9.38 -11.68 0.52
CA ASP A 209 9.50 -12.90 1.32
C ASP A 209 9.19 -12.67 2.80
N PHE A 210 8.21 -13.40 3.34
CA PHE A 210 7.75 -13.31 4.72
C PHE A 210 7.67 -14.70 5.38
N ALA A 211 7.57 -14.75 6.73
CA ALA A 211 7.89 -15.95 7.48
C ALA A 211 6.74 -16.90 7.78
N SER A 212 5.53 -16.36 7.96
CA SER A 212 4.41 -17.10 8.58
C SER A 212 3.62 -17.99 7.63
N VAL A 213 4.14 -18.28 6.45
CA VAL A 213 3.50 -19.16 5.46
C VAL A 213 4.50 -20.20 4.97
N ASP A 214 4.10 -21.47 4.93
CA ASP A 214 4.89 -22.51 4.24
C ASP A 214 4.68 -22.37 2.73
N ASP A 215 5.77 -22.13 1.99
CA ASP A 215 5.76 -22.00 0.53
C ASP A 215 5.06 -23.16 -0.21
N ASN A 216 5.06 -24.35 0.40
CA ASN A 216 4.45 -25.56 -0.17
C ASN A 216 2.99 -25.78 0.24
N ASP A 217 2.49 -25.05 1.24
CA ASP A 217 1.12 -25.21 1.71
C ASP A 217 0.19 -24.18 1.04
N SER A 218 -0.64 -24.67 0.12
CA SER A 218 -1.61 -23.82 -0.58
C SER A 218 -2.70 -23.25 0.33
N ASP A 219 -2.92 -23.83 1.50
CA ASP A 219 -3.99 -23.45 2.42
C ASP A 219 -3.51 -22.49 3.50
N ASP A 220 -2.18 -22.44 3.73
CA ASP A 220 -1.58 -21.53 4.71
C ASP A 220 -1.79 -20.05 4.32
N TYR A 221 -2.04 -19.18 5.29
CA TYR A 221 -2.46 -17.80 5.04
C TYR A 221 -1.89 -16.81 6.04
N ASN A 222 -1.33 -15.74 5.52
CA ASN A 222 -0.97 -14.54 6.28
C ASN A 222 -0.99 -13.32 5.36
N TRP A 223 -1.15 -12.10 5.91
CA TRP A 223 -1.03 -10.87 5.12
C TRP A 223 0.40 -10.53 4.71
N GLY A 224 1.41 -11.10 5.40
CA GLY A 224 2.82 -10.93 5.07
C GLY A 224 3.53 -9.77 5.77
N TYR A 225 2.99 -9.23 6.86
CA TYR A 225 3.65 -8.16 7.65
C TYR A 225 4.69 -8.72 8.63
N ASP A 226 5.40 -9.76 8.24
CA ASP A 226 6.44 -10.44 9.02
C ASP A 226 7.67 -10.77 8.14
N PRO A 227 8.40 -9.72 7.68
CA PRO A 227 9.41 -9.81 6.65
C PRO A 227 10.63 -10.65 7.03
N LEU A 228 11.07 -11.50 6.08
CA LEU A 228 12.35 -12.23 6.13
C LEU A 228 13.40 -11.59 5.22
N TYR A 229 13.16 -11.55 3.90
CA TYR A 229 14.09 -11.03 2.90
C TYR A 229 13.43 -9.98 2.00
N TYR A 230 13.76 -8.73 2.23
CA TYR A 230 13.12 -7.57 1.58
C TYR A 230 13.36 -7.43 0.07
N MET A 231 14.33 -8.18 -0.51
CA MET A 231 14.64 -8.12 -1.94
C MET A 231 14.23 -9.39 -2.70
N VAL A 232 13.48 -10.28 -2.07
CA VAL A 232 13.04 -11.55 -2.65
C VAL A 232 11.51 -11.52 -2.80
N PRO A 233 10.93 -11.88 -3.96
CA PRO A 233 9.50 -12.08 -4.09
C PRO A 233 9.00 -13.26 -3.24
N GLU A 234 7.80 -13.15 -2.67
CA GLU A 234 7.17 -14.18 -1.84
C GLU A 234 7.01 -15.50 -2.60
N GLY A 235 7.43 -16.61 -1.94
CA GLY A 235 7.45 -17.94 -2.52
C GLY A 235 6.08 -18.60 -2.61
N SER A 236 5.22 -18.43 -1.62
CA SER A 236 3.88 -19.04 -1.57
C SER A 236 2.98 -18.56 -2.71
N TYR A 237 3.29 -17.42 -3.33
CA TYR A 237 2.55 -16.91 -4.50
C TYR A 237 3.10 -17.40 -5.84
N ALA A 238 4.22 -18.12 -5.86
CA ALA A 238 4.78 -18.73 -7.08
C ALA A 238 4.25 -20.14 -7.31
N SER A 239 4.31 -20.61 -8.57
CA SER A 239 3.94 -21.98 -8.90
C SER A 239 4.99 -23.00 -8.44
N ASN A 240 6.25 -22.59 -8.35
CA ASN A 240 7.36 -23.37 -7.80
C ASN A 240 8.28 -22.47 -6.97
N PRO A 241 8.23 -22.54 -5.63
CA PRO A 241 9.03 -21.69 -4.77
C PRO A 241 10.52 -22.04 -4.69
N SER A 242 10.92 -23.24 -5.16
CA SER A 242 12.32 -23.69 -5.05
C SER A 242 13.26 -23.03 -6.07
N ASN A 243 12.74 -22.48 -7.15
CA ASN A 243 13.55 -21.94 -8.26
C ASN A 243 13.19 -20.49 -8.62
N GLU A 244 13.59 -20.03 -9.79
CA GLU A 244 13.37 -18.67 -10.30
C GLU A 244 11.91 -18.31 -10.61
N SER A 245 10.97 -19.25 -10.46
CA SER A 245 9.55 -19.01 -10.81
C SER A 245 8.95 -17.80 -10.09
N ARG A 246 9.31 -17.59 -8.81
CA ARG A 246 8.83 -16.43 -8.03
C ARG A 246 9.21 -15.10 -8.68
N ILE A 247 10.40 -15.00 -9.27
CA ILE A 247 10.89 -13.80 -9.96
C ILE A 247 10.18 -13.64 -11.31
N TYR A 248 10.12 -14.71 -12.11
CA TYR A 248 9.50 -14.72 -13.42
C TYR A 248 8.01 -14.37 -13.36
N GLU A 249 7.28 -15.03 -12.46
CA GLU A 249 5.83 -14.87 -12.34
C GLU A 249 5.45 -13.51 -11.78
N PHE A 250 6.22 -12.98 -10.83
CA PHE A 250 6.02 -11.62 -10.31
C PHE A 250 6.20 -10.58 -11.44
N LYS A 251 7.30 -10.64 -12.18
CA LYS A 251 7.52 -9.76 -13.34
C LYS A 251 6.43 -9.90 -14.40
N LYS A 252 5.94 -11.13 -14.64
CA LYS A 252 4.85 -11.38 -15.58
C LYS A 252 3.52 -10.76 -15.09
N MET A 253 3.24 -10.82 -13.79
CA MET A 253 2.10 -10.14 -13.16
C MET A 253 2.18 -8.63 -13.38
N VAL A 254 3.28 -7.99 -12.98
CA VAL A 254 3.49 -6.54 -13.14
C VAL A 254 3.30 -6.12 -14.60
N LYS A 255 4.00 -6.78 -15.53
CA LYS A 255 3.86 -6.51 -16.95
C LYS A 255 2.42 -6.64 -17.45
N THR A 256 1.68 -7.63 -16.95
CA THR A 256 0.28 -7.80 -17.35
C THR A 256 -0.57 -6.64 -16.85
N LEU A 257 -0.41 -6.23 -15.60
CA LEU A 257 -1.10 -5.06 -15.03
C LEU A 257 -0.78 -3.79 -15.84
N HIS A 258 0.49 -3.51 -16.15
CA HIS A 258 0.91 -2.40 -16.99
C HIS A 258 0.26 -2.44 -18.37
N SER A 259 0.14 -3.62 -18.99
CA SER A 259 -0.53 -3.77 -20.30
C SER A 259 -2.02 -3.40 -20.27
N TYR A 260 -2.63 -3.33 -19.08
CA TYR A 260 -3.99 -2.84 -18.86
C TYR A 260 -4.05 -1.38 -18.43
N GLY A 261 -2.90 -0.70 -18.32
CA GLY A 261 -2.77 0.67 -17.82
C GLY A 261 -2.94 0.76 -16.30
N ILE A 262 -2.60 -0.30 -15.57
CA ILE A 262 -2.71 -0.38 -14.12
C ILE A 262 -1.30 -0.45 -13.52
N GLY A 263 -0.92 0.58 -12.75
CA GLY A 263 0.33 0.62 -12.02
C GLY A 263 0.33 -0.29 -10.79
N VAL A 264 1.51 -0.61 -10.30
CA VAL A 264 1.70 -1.50 -9.15
C VAL A 264 2.39 -0.79 -8.02
N ILE A 265 1.73 -0.70 -6.88
CA ILE A 265 2.27 -0.19 -5.62
C ILE A 265 2.56 -1.36 -4.70
N MET A 266 3.73 -1.37 -4.10
CA MET A 266 4.17 -2.41 -3.19
C MET A 266 4.10 -1.92 -1.74
N ASP A 267 3.48 -2.70 -0.86
CA ASP A 267 3.55 -2.48 0.59
C ASP A 267 4.91 -2.90 1.12
N VAL A 268 5.56 -2.02 1.90
CA VAL A 268 6.91 -2.25 2.42
C VAL A 268 6.97 -2.05 3.93
N VAL A 269 7.53 -3.04 4.65
CA VAL A 269 7.55 -3.13 6.11
C VAL A 269 8.98 -3.00 6.63
N TYR A 270 9.63 -1.86 6.40
CA TYR A 270 11.01 -1.62 6.87
C TYR A 270 11.11 -1.20 8.34
N ASN A 271 10.01 -1.23 9.07
CA ASN A 271 9.97 -0.84 10.48
C ASN A 271 10.42 -1.96 11.43
N HIS A 272 10.32 -3.23 11.05
CA HIS A 272 10.74 -4.39 11.84
C HIS A 272 11.11 -5.59 10.96
N THR A 273 11.65 -6.64 11.56
CA THR A 273 11.89 -7.97 10.95
C THR A 273 11.14 -9.04 11.73
N TYR A 274 10.80 -10.16 11.08
CA TYR A 274 10.18 -11.29 11.77
C TYR A 274 11.06 -11.82 12.91
N HIS A 275 12.30 -12.20 12.59
CA HIS A 275 13.26 -12.62 13.61
C HIS A 275 13.94 -11.41 14.26
N THR A 276 14.03 -11.43 15.59
CA THR A 276 14.79 -10.42 16.34
C THR A 276 16.22 -10.88 16.56
N GLN A 277 16.48 -11.77 17.51
CA GLN A 277 17.84 -12.27 17.85
C GLN A 277 18.47 -13.11 16.72
N ASN A 278 17.64 -13.87 15.99
CA ASN A 278 18.08 -14.73 14.90
C ASN A 278 18.04 -14.06 13.52
N SER A 279 17.73 -12.77 13.47
CA SER A 279 17.71 -12.02 12.21
C SER A 279 19.07 -12.08 11.51
N PRO A 280 19.11 -12.19 10.17
CA PRO A 280 20.35 -12.06 9.40
C PRO A 280 21.12 -10.77 9.71
N PHE A 281 20.44 -9.67 9.99
CA PHE A 281 21.06 -8.39 10.39
C PHE A 281 21.80 -8.50 11.72
N GLN A 282 21.24 -9.20 12.73
CA GLN A 282 21.91 -9.43 14.01
C GLN A 282 23.12 -10.36 13.87
N LYS A 283 23.05 -11.33 12.94
CA LYS A 283 24.17 -12.24 12.69
C LYS A 283 25.35 -11.56 11.98
N ILE A 284 25.08 -10.55 11.14
CA ILE A 284 26.11 -9.78 10.45
C ILE A 284 26.81 -8.79 11.38
N PHE A 285 26.04 -8.01 12.10
CA PHE A 285 26.58 -7.03 13.03
C PHE A 285 25.64 -6.86 14.22
N PRO A 286 25.88 -7.59 15.33
CA PRO A 286 25.04 -7.52 16.52
C PRO A 286 24.82 -6.10 17.00
N ASN A 287 23.56 -5.76 17.31
CA ASN A 287 23.12 -4.48 17.88
C ASN A 287 23.32 -3.23 16.99
N TYR A 288 23.68 -3.40 15.73
CA TYR A 288 23.82 -2.25 14.82
C TYR A 288 22.51 -1.87 14.12
N PHE A 289 21.75 -2.84 13.64
CA PHE A 289 20.62 -2.60 12.77
C PHE A 289 19.29 -2.36 13.49
N TYR A 290 19.26 -2.46 14.82
CA TYR A 290 18.09 -2.30 15.65
C TYR A 290 18.24 -1.20 16.67
N ARG A 291 17.12 -0.59 17.07
CA ARG A 291 17.06 0.35 18.20
C ARG A 291 16.87 -0.42 19.50
N PHE A 292 17.37 0.15 20.56
CA PHE A 292 17.29 -0.40 21.91
C PHE A 292 16.75 0.64 22.87
N THR A 293 16.02 0.19 23.87
CA THR A 293 15.57 0.99 25.00
C THR A 293 16.75 1.28 25.93
N GLU A 294 16.59 2.20 26.87
CA GLU A 294 17.65 2.58 27.85
C GLU A 294 18.09 1.40 28.72
N ASP A 295 17.19 0.43 28.99
CA ASP A 295 17.48 -0.81 29.73
C ASP A 295 18.07 -1.93 28.85
N GLY A 296 18.42 -1.63 27.58
CA GLY A 296 19.13 -2.53 26.67
C GLY A 296 18.27 -3.59 26.00
N LYS A 297 16.94 -3.49 26.08
CA LYS A 297 16.01 -4.37 25.34
C LYS A 297 15.80 -3.83 23.94
N PHE A 298 15.38 -4.70 23.01
CA PHE A 298 14.93 -4.24 21.70
C PHE A 298 13.76 -3.29 21.83
N ALA A 299 13.84 -2.13 21.17
CA ALA A 299 12.71 -1.23 21.01
C ALA A 299 11.61 -1.90 20.17
N ASN A 300 10.35 -1.44 20.28
CA ASN A 300 9.20 -2.15 19.71
C ASN A 300 8.11 -1.20 19.19
N ALA A 301 8.47 -0.21 18.39
CA ALA A 301 7.50 0.71 17.79
C ALA A 301 6.50 0.00 16.86
N SER A 302 6.90 -1.12 16.27
CA SER A 302 6.04 -1.96 15.42
C SER A 302 4.97 -2.74 16.18
N GLY A 303 5.19 -3.00 17.49
CA GLY A 303 4.37 -3.96 18.24
C GLY A 303 4.74 -5.43 17.96
N CYS A 304 5.74 -5.70 17.09
CA CYS A 304 6.12 -7.03 16.63
C CYS A 304 7.43 -7.55 17.27
N GLY A 305 7.94 -6.88 18.30
CA GLY A 305 9.07 -7.35 19.10
C GLY A 305 10.43 -6.72 18.78
N ASN A 306 10.54 -5.95 17.72
CA ASN A 306 11.76 -5.19 17.39
C ASN A 306 11.44 -3.91 16.59
N GLU A 307 12.45 -3.06 16.47
CA GLU A 307 12.39 -1.79 15.75
C GLU A 307 13.71 -1.58 15.01
N ILE A 308 13.63 -1.43 13.69
CA ILE A 308 14.81 -1.20 12.83
C ILE A 308 15.38 0.20 13.05
N ALA A 309 16.71 0.31 13.18
CA ALA A 309 17.43 1.56 13.28
C ALA A 309 17.73 2.14 11.89
N SER A 310 16.71 2.66 11.23
CA SER A 310 16.78 3.18 9.85
C SER A 310 17.76 4.38 9.71
N GLU A 311 18.03 5.10 10.79
CA GLU A 311 18.99 6.20 10.85
C GLU A 311 20.46 5.74 10.78
N ARG A 312 20.74 4.44 10.95
CA ARG A 312 22.09 3.89 10.77
C ARG A 312 22.46 3.85 9.29
N GLU A 313 23.66 4.33 8.95
CA GLU A 313 24.06 4.54 7.54
C GLU A 313 23.91 3.29 6.67
N MET A 314 24.28 2.10 7.15
CA MET A 314 24.13 0.85 6.37
C MET A 314 22.68 0.36 6.32
N MET A 315 21.85 0.64 7.33
CA MET A 315 20.43 0.30 7.26
C MET A 315 19.68 1.24 6.31
N ARG A 316 19.98 2.55 6.37
CA ARG A 316 19.47 3.53 5.40
C ARG A 316 19.83 3.14 3.97
N LYS A 317 21.11 2.78 3.74
CA LYS A 317 21.56 2.27 2.43
C LYS A 317 20.75 1.05 2.01
N TYR A 318 20.59 0.07 2.90
CA TYR A 318 19.85 -1.15 2.62
C TYR A 318 18.39 -0.86 2.18
N ILE A 319 17.69 0.00 2.94
CA ILE A 319 16.30 0.39 2.62
C ILE A 319 16.23 1.07 1.25
N VAL A 320 17.11 2.05 1.00
CA VAL A 320 17.09 2.80 -0.27
C VAL A 320 17.46 1.89 -1.45
N ASP A 321 18.48 1.05 -1.31
CA ASP A 321 18.92 0.12 -2.35
C ASP A 321 17.84 -0.92 -2.66
N SER A 322 17.13 -1.41 -1.64
CA SER A 322 16.01 -2.34 -1.81
C SER A 322 14.84 -1.70 -2.59
N LEU A 323 14.46 -0.46 -2.26
CA LEU A 323 13.41 0.26 -2.98
C LEU A 323 13.79 0.52 -4.45
N LEU A 324 15.04 0.93 -4.70
CA LEU A 324 15.56 1.13 -6.05
C LEU A 324 15.61 -0.19 -6.83
N TYR A 325 15.97 -1.29 -6.18
CA TYR A 325 15.95 -2.63 -6.77
C TYR A 325 14.53 -3.02 -7.24
N TRP A 326 13.52 -2.88 -6.40
CA TRP A 326 12.13 -3.13 -6.78
C TRP A 326 11.65 -2.21 -7.90
N SER A 327 12.01 -0.94 -7.85
CA SER A 327 11.65 0.03 -8.89
C SER A 327 12.29 -0.28 -10.24
N ARG A 328 13.57 -0.70 -10.26
CA ARG A 328 14.34 -0.97 -11.49
C ARG A 328 14.08 -2.35 -12.05
N GLU A 329 14.14 -3.37 -11.19
CA GLU A 329 14.13 -4.76 -11.60
C GLU A 329 12.73 -5.31 -11.81
N TYR A 330 11.76 -4.83 -11.02
CA TYR A 330 10.35 -5.27 -11.09
C TYR A 330 9.41 -4.19 -11.61
N HIS A 331 9.93 -3.04 -12.00
CA HIS A 331 9.18 -1.89 -12.54
C HIS A 331 8.04 -1.40 -11.62
N ILE A 332 8.23 -1.49 -10.29
CA ILE A 332 7.23 -1.01 -9.32
C ILE A 332 7.00 0.49 -9.45
N ASP A 333 5.73 0.92 -9.47
CA ASP A 333 5.30 2.31 -9.70
C ASP A 333 5.15 3.11 -8.41
N GLY A 334 5.07 2.46 -7.28
CA GLY A 334 4.93 3.15 -5.98
C GLY A 334 5.19 2.25 -4.79
N PHE A 335 5.30 2.89 -3.61
CA PHE A 335 5.55 2.21 -2.35
C PHE A 335 4.68 2.78 -1.23
N ARG A 336 4.02 1.89 -0.49
CA ARG A 336 3.32 2.22 0.76
C ARG A 336 4.17 1.76 1.93
N PHE A 337 4.50 2.66 2.83
CA PHE A 337 5.30 2.36 4.02
C PHE A 337 4.39 2.04 5.20
N ASP A 338 4.47 0.80 5.67
CA ASP A 338 3.87 0.37 6.92
C ASP A 338 4.51 1.08 8.11
N LEU A 339 3.68 1.57 9.05
CA LEU A 339 4.11 2.30 10.24
C LEU A 339 5.26 3.30 9.93
N MET A 340 5.07 4.13 8.92
CA MET A 340 6.11 5.01 8.36
C MET A 340 6.81 5.87 9.42
N SER A 341 6.12 6.26 10.48
CA SER A 341 6.72 7.06 11.56
C SER A 341 7.80 6.31 12.37
N ALA A 342 7.94 5.00 12.21
CA ALA A 342 9.05 4.22 12.77
C ALA A 342 10.33 4.32 11.94
N ILE A 343 10.24 4.82 10.70
CA ILE A 343 11.40 5.05 9.81
C ILE A 343 11.83 6.51 9.93
N ASP A 344 13.12 6.74 10.04
CA ASP A 344 13.62 8.11 10.23
C ASP A 344 13.37 8.99 8.98
N ARG A 345 13.11 10.26 9.24
CA ARG A 345 12.78 11.27 8.24
C ARG A 345 13.82 11.38 7.12
N GLU A 346 15.10 11.30 7.47
CA GLU A 346 16.18 11.45 6.48
C GLU A 346 16.19 10.28 5.51
N THR A 347 15.98 9.04 6.00
CA THR A 347 15.83 7.84 5.17
C THR A 347 14.64 7.97 4.24
N MET A 348 13.48 8.40 4.74
CA MET A 348 12.28 8.59 3.92
C MET A 348 12.47 9.63 2.82
N LEU A 349 13.06 10.79 3.15
CA LEU A 349 13.32 11.85 2.17
C LEU A 349 14.35 11.42 1.13
N LEU A 350 15.39 10.68 1.53
CA LEU A 350 16.39 10.14 0.60
C LEU A 350 15.77 9.11 -0.35
N ALA A 351 14.93 8.22 0.17
CA ALA A 351 14.21 7.21 -0.61
C ALA A 351 13.30 7.88 -1.65
N GLU A 352 12.45 8.82 -1.22
CA GLU A 352 11.56 9.57 -2.10
C GLU A 352 12.35 10.28 -3.22
N HIS A 353 13.36 11.04 -2.84
CA HIS A 353 14.20 11.78 -3.80
C HIS A 353 14.86 10.85 -4.84
N LYS A 354 15.41 9.70 -4.40
CA LYS A 354 16.06 8.74 -5.30
C LYS A 354 15.06 8.06 -6.23
N LEU A 355 13.92 7.63 -5.71
CA LEU A 355 12.85 7.01 -6.49
C LEU A 355 12.28 7.98 -7.53
N ARG A 356 11.97 9.22 -7.13
CA ARG A 356 11.41 10.24 -8.02
C ARG A 356 12.37 10.69 -9.10
N LYS A 357 13.67 10.66 -8.81
CA LYS A 357 14.71 10.93 -9.82
C LYS A 357 14.67 9.90 -10.96
N GLU A 358 14.34 8.64 -10.67
CA GLU A 358 14.24 7.56 -11.68
C GLU A 358 12.86 7.47 -12.30
N ASN A 359 11.82 7.69 -11.51
CA ASN A 359 10.43 7.69 -11.96
C ASN A 359 9.70 8.93 -11.39
N PRO A 360 9.54 10.01 -12.17
CA PRO A 360 8.83 11.22 -11.73
C PRO A 360 7.39 10.95 -11.27
N SER A 361 6.74 9.91 -11.79
CA SER A 361 5.37 9.52 -11.46
C SER A 361 5.26 8.61 -10.23
N VAL A 362 6.38 8.29 -9.55
CA VAL A 362 6.37 7.36 -8.41
C VAL A 362 5.45 7.84 -7.29
N LEU A 363 4.60 6.92 -6.81
CA LEU A 363 3.76 7.17 -5.65
C LEU A 363 4.49 6.69 -4.38
N VAL A 364 4.73 7.62 -3.45
CA VAL A 364 5.31 7.30 -2.14
C VAL A 364 4.37 7.77 -1.05
N TYR A 365 3.86 6.84 -0.26
CA TYR A 365 2.96 7.18 0.84
C TYR A 365 3.07 6.18 1.99
N GLY A 366 2.48 6.50 3.13
CA GLY A 366 2.51 5.57 4.25
C GLY A 366 1.65 6.01 5.43
N GLU A 367 1.72 5.21 6.47
CA GLU A 367 1.02 5.44 7.73
C GLU A 367 1.79 6.44 8.60
N PRO A 368 1.21 7.61 8.92
CA PRO A 368 1.88 8.65 9.71
C PRO A 368 1.79 8.39 11.22
N TRP A 369 1.92 7.13 11.64
CA TRP A 369 1.88 6.67 13.02
C TRP A 369 2.77 5.45 13.25
N THR A 370 2.82 4.98 14.49
CA THR A 370 3.44 3.75 14.95
C THR A 370 2.46 2.98 15.84
N ALA A 371 2.66 1.67 16.02
CA ALA A 371 1.83 0.87 16.92
C ALA A 371 2.10 1.21 18.40
N ILE A 372 3.36 1.45 18.76
CA ILE A 372 3.84 1.85 20.09
C ILE A 372 4.80 3.03 19.90
N GLU A 373 4.95 3.90 20.90
CA GLU A 373 5.86 5.05 20.81
C GLU A 373 7.30 4.59 20.52
N PRO A 374 7.95 5.09 19.45
CA PRO A 374 9.27 4.65 19.04
C PRO A 374 10.38 5.25 19.90
N GLN A 375 11.56 4.61 19.89
CA GLN A 375 12.79 5.21 20.42
C GLN A 375 13.36 6.31 19.53
N LEU A 376 12.88 6.38 18.29
CA LEU A 376 13.22 7.45 17.34
C LEU A 376 12.68 8.79 17.84
N HIS A 377 13.54 9.81 17.94
CA HIS A 377 13.13 11.11 18.44
C HIS A 377 12.06 11.77 17.57
N ARG A 378 11.10 12.49 18.18
CA ARG A 378 9.92 13.04 17.48
C ARG A 378 10.27 13.85 16.22
N TYR A 379 11.30 14.67 16.24
CA TYR A 379 11.71 15.48 15.07
C TYR A 379 12.34 14.65 13.93
N GLN A 380 12.72 13.41 14.20
CA GLN A 380 13.23 12.48 13.20
C GLN A 380 12.12 11.62 12.58
N GLN A 381 10.88 11.71 13.06
CA GLN A 381 9.73 11.00 12.54
C GLN A 381 9.01 11.84 11.46
N ILE A 382 8.26 11.16 10.59
CA ILE A 382 7.24 11.79 9.76
C ILE A 382 5.87 11.37 10.31
N ARG A 383 5.21 12.27 11.02
CA ARG A 383 3.81 12.13 11.44
C ARG A 383 2.92 13.01 10.56
N LYS A 384 1.60 12.88 10.72
CA LYS A 384 0.61 13.65 9.97
C LYS A 384 0.88 15.16 10.07
N GLY A 385 1.13 15.80 8.94
CA GLY A 385 1.49 17.20 8.82
C GLY A 385 2.99 17.46 8.62
N ASP A 386 3.86 16.52 8.99
CA ASP A 386 5.32 16.66 8.77
C ASP A 386 5.74 16.38 7.32
N GLN A 387 4.87 15.69 6.55
CA GLN A 387 5.10 15.36 5.14
C GLN A 387 4.92 16.54 4.19
N LYS A 388 4.37 17.68 4.64
CA LYS A 388 4.09 18.84 3.79
C LYS A 388 5.27 19.22 2.89
N GLY A 389 5.06 19.22 1.59
CA GLY A 389 6.06 19.63 0.59
C GLY A 389 7.21 18.64 0.38
N THR A 390 7.10 17.39 0.86
CA THR A 390 8.16 16.38 0.72
C THR A 390 7.98 15.45 -0.47
N GLY A 391 6.82 15.49 -1.16
CA GLY A 391 6.48 14.51 -2.19
C GLY A 391 5.92 13.18 -1.64
N ILE A 392 5.83 13.04 -0.30
CA ILE A 392 5.28 11.87 0.39
C ILE A 392 3.84 12.16 0.78
N SER A 393 2.93 11.20 0.54
CA SER A 393 1.53 11.29 0.96
C SER A 393 1.30 10.47 2.23
N VAL A 394 0.23 10.77 2.95
CA VAL A 394 -0.12 10.04 4.17
C VAL A 394 -1.60 9.67 4.23
N PHE A 395 -1.91 8.56 4.87
CA PHE A 395 -3.29 8.17 5.14
C PHE A 395 -4.04 9.19 6.00
N ASN A 396 -5.25 9.52 5.56
CA ASN A 396 -6.15 10.48 6.22
C ASN A 396 -7.17 9.78 7.11
N ASP A 397 -6.74 9.31 8.27
CA ASP A 397 -7.61 8.67 9.26
C ASP A 397 -8.64 9.66 9.88
N ASN A 398 -8.39 10.97 9.87
CA ASN A 398 -9.38 11.98 10.24
C ASN A 398 -10.59 11.90 9.29
N TYR A 399 -10.33 11.90 7.97
CA TYR A 399 -11.37 11.74 6.95
C TYR A 399 -12.17 10.45 7.14
N ARG A 400 -11.46 9.32 7.29
CA ARG A 400 -12.08 8.02 7.55
C ARG A 400 -12.98 8.03 8.77
N ASN A 401 -12.47 8.55 9.90
CA ASN A 401 -13.21 8.52 11.17
C ASN A 401 -14.37 9.52 11.18
N THR A 402 -14.24 10.68 10.54
CA THR A 402 -15.34 11.63 10.37
C THR A 402 -16.49 11.02 9.59
N LEU A 403 -16.19 10.25 8.54
CA LEU A 403 -17.22 9.63 7.70
C LEU A 403 -17.93 8.47 8.38
N LYS A 404 -17.20 7.55 9.00
CA LYS A 404 -17.79 6.29 9.52
C LYS A 404 -17.72 6.09 11.04
N GLY A 405 -17.17 7.04 11.78
CA GLY A 405 -16.83 6.86 13.18
C GLY A 405 -15.55 6.04 13.39
N ASN A 406 -15.24 5.70 14.63
CA ASN A 406 -14.09 4.84 14.94
C ASN A 406 -14.15 3.52 14.15
N SER A 407 -13.02 3.05 13.65
CA SER A 407 -12.96 1.91 12.73
C SER A 407 -13.55 0.63 13.27
N ASP A 408 -13.37 0.33 14.57
CA ASP A 408 -13.76 -0.94 15.20
C ASP A 408 -14.88 -0.78 16.25
N GLY A 409 -15.22 0.45 16.58
CA GLY A 409 -16.22 0.76 17.60
C GLY A 409 -17.65 0.78 17.08
N THR A 410 -18.57 1.23 17.96
CA THR A 410 -19.99 1.44 17.64
C THR A 410 -20.31 2.89 17.34
N GLU A 411 -19.33 3.78 17.45
CA GLU A 411 -19.47 5.20 17.18
C GLU A 411 -19.87 5.41 15.73
N LYS A 412 -20.73 6.38 15.51
CA LYS A 412 -21.22 6.78 14.21
C LYS A 412 -20.39 7.94 13.66
N GLY A 413 -20.40 8.09 12.34
CA GLY A 413 -19.88 9.25 11.67
C GLY A 413 -20.96 9.93 10.82
N PHE A 414 -20.53 10.84 9.97
CA PHE A 414 -21.42 11.64 9.13
C PHE A 414 -22.40 10.79 8.30
N ILE A 415 -21.93 9.72 7.65
CA ILE A 415 -22.76 8.89 6.77
C ILE A 415 -23.90 8.13 7.50
N GLN A 416 -23.78 8.01 8.83
CA GLN A 416 -24.81 7.40 9.68
C GLN A 416 -25.74 8.45 10.33
N GLY A 417 -25.60 9.73 9.94
CA GLY A 417 -26.42 10.83 10.42
C GLY A 417 -25.95 11.46 11.74
N GLU A 418 -24.68 11.30 12.10
CA GLU A 418 -24.06 12.05 13.19
C GLU A 418 -23.95 13.51 12.79
N ILE A 419 -24.40 14.43 13.64
CA ILE A 419 -24.44 15.86 13.40
C ILE A 419 -23.25 16.57 14.06
N GLY A 420 -22.87 17.75 13.55
CA GLY A 420 -21.75 18.53 14.08
C GLY A 420 -20.40 18.11 13.51
N LEU A 421 -20.38 17.29 12.45
CA LEU A 421 -19.19 16.84 11.73
C LEU A 421 -19.03 17.57 10.37
N GLU A 422 -19.89 18.54 10.07
CA GLU A 422 -19.95 19.21 8.77
C GLU A 422 -18.61 19.91 8.45
N ARG A 423 -18.00 20.49 9.45
CA ARG A 423 -16.70 21.17 9.32
C ARG A 423 -15.56 20.20 8.98
N GLU A 424 -15.52 19.06 9.62
CA GLU A 424 -14.52 18.01 9.36
C GLU A 424 -14.72 17.38 7.98
N ILE A 425 -15.97 17.31 7.49
CA ILE A 425 -16.26 16.94 6.09
C ILE A 425 -15.73 18.03 5.15
N ASP A 426 -15.96 19.31 5.43
CA ASP A 426 -15.41 20.42 4.66
C ASP A 426 -13.86 20.32 4.55
N GLU A 427 -13.17 20.02 5.66
CA GLU A 427 -11.71 19.80 5.67
C GLU A 427 -11.29 18.61 4.79
N GLY A 428 -12.04 17.51 4.82
CA GLY A 428 -11.78 16.33 4.02
C GLY A 428 -11.99 16.58 2.53
N VAL A 429 -13.10 17.21 2.17
CA VAL A 429 -13.49 17.49 0.77
C VAL A 429 -12.45 18.32 0.03
N ILE A 430 -11.79 19.25 0.70
CA ILE A 430 -10.73 20.10 0.11
C ILE A 430 -9.34 19.43 0.10
N GLY A 431 -9.24 18.11 0.35
CA GLY A 431 -7.96 17.39 0.40
C GLY A 431 -7.09 17.78 1.60
N SER A 432 -7.71 18.21 2.70
CA SER A 432 -7.08 18.63 3.95
C SER A 432 -6.03 19.75 3.80
N ILE A 433 -6.22 20.63 2.83
CA ILE A 433 -5.39 21.82 2.58
C ILE A 433 -5.76 22.92 3.53
N GLY A 434 -5.67 23.35 4.47
CA GLY A 434 -6.21 24.46 5.27
C GLY A 434 -6.74 25.66 4.46
N LEU A 435 -7.89 26.18 4.89
CA LEU A 435 -8.51 27.40 4.42
C LEU A 435 -8.70 28.35 5.60
N GLU A 436 -7.81 29.36 5.73
CA GLU A 436 -7.81 30.28 6.87
C GLU A 436 -9.09 31.10 6.97
N GLU A 437 -9.66 31.50 5.84
CA GLU A 437 -10.91 32.25 5.72
C GLU A 437 -12.10 31.55 6.39
N ARG A 438 -12.06 30.20 6.41
CA ARG A 438 -13.05 29.35 7.05
C ARG A 438 -12.57 28.71 8.35
N ARG A 439 -11.38 29.05 8.81
CA ARG A 439 -10.72 28.44 9.97
C ARG A 439 -10.59 26.91 9.86
N LEU A 440 -10.43 26.39 8.61
CA LEU A 440 -10.12 24.96 8.38
C LEU A 440 -8.61 24.78 8.49
N TYR A 441 -8.20 23.83 9.35
CA TYR A 441 -6.79 23.55 9.64
C TYR A 441 -6.36 22.25 8.97
N GLY A 442 -5.79 22.35 7.77
CA GLY A 442 -5.32 21.19 7.04
C GLY A 442 -3.92 20.73 7.45
N PHE A 443 -3.65 19.45 7.23
CA PHE A 443 -2.33 18.85 7.44
C PHE A 443 -1.56 18.65 6.12
N THR A 444 -2.06 19.12 4.98
CA THR A 444 -1.42 19.04 3.67
C THR A 444 -1.08 20.42 3.11
N LEU A 445 -0.08 20.48 2.25
CA LEU A 445 0.24 21.64 1.43
C LEU A 445 -0.41 21.52 0.04
N HIS A 446 -0.46 20.29 -0.49
CA HIS A 446 -1.09 19.94 -1.75
C HIS A 446 -2.10 18.79 -1.51
N PRO A 447 -3.20 18.74 -2.28
CA PRO A 447 -4.21 17.68 -2.10
C PRO A 447 -3.67 16.27 -2.33
N GLY A 448 -2.66 16.12 -3.21
CA GLY A 448 -1.99 14.84 -3.45
C GLY A 448 -1.23 14.27 -2.25
N GLU A 449 -1.02 15.06 -1.19
CA GLU A 449 -0.42 14.57 0.07
C GLU A 449 -1.42 13.85 0.99
N SER A 450 -2.72 13.82 0.64
CA SER A 450 -3.79 13.15 1.40
C SER A 450 -4.28 11.91 0.69
N ILE A 451 -4.06 10.72 1.29
CA ILE A 451 -4.68 9.47 0.88
C ILE A 451 -6.02 9.36 1.60
N ASN A 452 -7.11 9.65 0.89
CA ASN A 452 -8.46 9.60 1.41
C ASN A 452 -9.00 8.16 1.31
N TYR A 453 -9.47 7.61 2.41
CA TYR A 453 -9.97 6.24 2.46
C TYR A 453 -11.12 6.06 3.44
N LEU A 454 -11.89 5.01 3.24
CA LEU A 454 -13.00 4.61 4.11
C LEU A 454 -12.65 3.37 4.93
N GLU A 455 -11.87 2.49 4.35
CA GLU A 455 -11.45 1.20 4.88
C GLU A 455 -10.15 0.76 4.22
N ALA A 456 -9.44 -0.15 4.84
CA ALA A 456 -8.25 -0.82 4.35
C ALA A 456 -8.29 -2.29 4.78
N HIS A 457 -7.20 -3.04 4.56
CA HIS A 457 -7.09 -4.42 5.05
C HIS A 457 -7.25 -4.51 6.57
N ASP A 458 -6.74 -3.54 7.32
CA ASP A 458 -6.90 -3.41 8.77
C ASP A 458 -8.30 -2.98 9.18
N ASN A 459 -8.74 -3.41 10.36
CA ASN A 459 -9.99 -3.07 10.99
C ASN A 459 -11.22 -3.68 10.25
N LEU A 460 -12.43 -3.23 10.65
CA LEU A 460 -13.67 -3.66 10.00
C LEU A 460 -13.78 -3.08 8.59
N THR A 461 -14.27 -3.90 7.65
CA THR A 461 -14.75 -3.36 6.37
C THR A 461 -15.85 -2.32 6.61
N LEU A 462 -16.07 -1.41 5.67
CA LEU A 462 -17.14 -0.41 5.79
C LEU A 462 -18.50 -1.08 5.97
N TRP A 463 -18.74 -2.17 5.23
CA TRP A 463 -19.98 -2.94 5.32
C TRP A 463 -20.21 -3.55 6.72
N ASP A 464 -19.15 -4.13 7.32
CA ASP A 464 -19.20 -4.72 8.66
C ASP A 464 -19.29 -3.63 9.74
N LYS A 465 -18.59 -2.50 9.53
CA LYS A 465 -18.66 -1.33 10.41
C LYS A 465 -20.08 -0.76 10.47
N LEU A 466 -20.76 -0.63 9.33
CA LEU A 466 -22.15 -0.17 9.28
C LEU A 466 -23.11 -1.13 9.99
N ALA A 467 -22.91 -2.44 9.84
CA ALA A 467 -23.68 -3.44 10.59
C ALA A 467 -23.48 -3.31 12.11
N ARG A 468 -22.23 -3.07 12.54
CA ARG A 468 -21.88 -2.93 13.95
C ARG A 468 -22.39 -1.64 14.58
N SER A 469 -22.25 -0.51 13.90
CA SER A 469 -22.62 0.82 14.42
C SER A 469 -24.09 1.15 14.26
N CYS A 470 -24.81 0.45 13.38
CA CYS A 470 -26.22 0.63 13.09
C CYS A 470 -26.95 -0.74 13.11
N PRO A 471 -27.01 -1.44 14.25
CA PRO A 471 -27.57 -2.81 14.31
C PRO A 471 -29.06 -2.89 13.95
N GLY A 472 -29.78 -1.77 13.96
CA GLY A 472 -31.19 -1.70 13.51
C GLY A 472 -31.36 -1.31 12.04
N ALA A 473 -30.26 -1.10 11.29
CA ALA A 473 -30.34 -0.78 9.87
C ALA A 473 -30.52 -2.07 9.06
N ASP A 474 -31.52 -2.10 8.20
CA ASP A 474 -31.64 -3.13 7.19
C ASP A 474 -30.57 -3.02 6.10
N GLU A 475 -30.57 -3.96 5.18
CA GLU A 475 -29.58 -4.00 4.11
C GLU A 475 -29.65 -2.76 3.20
N GLU A 476 -30.85 -2.31 2.85
CA GLU A 476 -31.04 -1.17 1.96
C GLU A 476 -30.57 0.15 2.60
N LEU A 477 -30.80 0.32 3.88
CA LEU A 477 -30.30 1.49 4.62
C LEU A 477 -28.77 1.50 4.70
N ARG A 478 -28.14 0.34 4.91
CA ARG A 478 -26.67 0.22 4.89
C ARG A 478 -26.09 0.48 3.52
N LYS A 479 -26.76 0.02 2.43
CA LYS A 479 -26.36 0.33 1.04
C LYS A 479 -26.39 1.83 0.77
N LYS A 480 -27.41 2.55 1.24
CA LYS A 480 -27.50 4.01 1.11
C LYS A 480 -26.33 4.72 1.83
N MET A 481 -26.05 4.33 3.08
CA MET A 481 -24.91 4.87 3.81
C MET A 481 -23.58 4.61 3.09
N HIS A 482 -23.43 3.40 2.53
CA HIS A 482 -22.24 3.02 1.77
C HIS A 482 -22.11 3.82 0.46
N LYS A 483 -23.20 3.99 -0.31
CA LYS A 483 -23.22 4.82 -1.52
C LYS A 483 -22.84 6.28 -1.20
N LEU A 484 -23.41 6.85 -0.11
CA LEU A 484 -23.07 8.20 0.34
C LEU A 484 -21.57 8.32 0.66
N ALA A 485 -20.99 7.35 1.37
CA ALA A 485 -19.54 7.34 1.67
C ALA A 485 -18.69 7.33 0.40
N GLN A 486 -19.03 6.48 -0.57
CA GLN A 486 -18.33 6.39 -1.86
C GLN A 486 -18.49 7.70 -2.67
N THR A 487 -19.68 8.31 -2.67
CA THR A 487 -19.91 9.60 -3.33
C THR A 487 -18.97 10.65 -2.74
N ILE A 488 -18.86 10.76 -1.41
CA ILE A 488 -17.95 11.71 -0.76
C ILE A 488 -16.50 11.41 -1.14
N LEU A 489 -16.07 10.14 -1.11
CA LEU A 489 -14.70 9.74 -1.45
C LEU A 489 -14.29 10.20 -2.86
N PHE A 490 -15.12 9.90 -3.87
CA PHE A 490 -14.75 10.16 -5.26
C PHE A 490 -15.01 11.60 -5.73
N THR A 491 -15.76 12.40 -4.96
CA THR A 491 -15.97 13.84 -5.25
C THR A 491 -15.05 14.76 -4.42
N SER A 492 -14.33 14.23 -3.42
CA SER A 492 -13.35 14.97 -2.64
C SER A 492 -12.05 15.20 -3.41
N GLN A 493 -11.35 16.30 -3.14
CA GLN A 493 -9.96 16.49 -3.53
C GLN A 493 -9.05 15.57 -2.73
N GLY A 494 -7.88 15.22 -3.27
CA GLY A 494 -6.97 14.22 -2.68
C GLY A 494 -6.93 12.93 -3.49
N VAL A 495 -6.24 11.93 -2.98
CA VAL A 495 -6.04 10.63 -3.63
C VAL A 495 -7.03 9.61 -3.06
N PRO A 496 -8.01 9.11 -3.82
CA PRO A 496 -8.93 8.07 -3.34
C PRO A 496 -8.24 6.71 -3.26
N PHE A 497 -8.48 6.05 -2.13
CA PHE A 497 -8.00 4.71 -1.83
C PHE A 497 -9.17 3.83 -1.41
N MET A 498 -9.26 2.61 -1.95
CA MET A 498 -10.33 1.68 -1.67
C MET A 498 -9.82 0.26 -1.46
N LEU A 499 -10.43 -0.46 -0.52
CA LEU A 499 -10.17 -1.88 -0.29
C LEU A 499 -10.84 -2.72 -1.40
N ALA A 500 -10.15 -3.72 -1.91
CA ALA A 500 -10.69 -4.66 -2.89
C ALA A 500 -12.02 -5.28 -2.43
N GLY A 501 -13.04 -5.19 -3.28
CA GLY A 501 -14.38 -5.73 -3.02
C GLY A 501 -15.33 -4.76 -2.33
N THR A 502 -14.89 -3.56 -1.92
CA THR A 502 -15.79 -2.54 -1.37
C THR A 502 -16.91 -2.18 -2.32
N GLU A 503 -16.63 -2.16 -3.64
CA GLU A 503 -17.59 -1.86 -4.71
C GLU A 503 -18.72 -2.90 -4.86
N PHE A 504 -18.57 -4.06 -4.23
CA PHE A 504 -19.63 -5.06 -4.08
C PHE A 504 -19.82 -5.50 -2.61
N LEU A 505 -19.61 -4.53 -1.67
CA LEU A 505 -19.94 -4.65 -0.25
C LEU A 505 -19.18 -5.77 0.46
N ARG A 506 -17.84 -5.80 0.31
CA ARG A 506 -16.99 -6.80 0.96
C ARG A 506 -17.28 -6.91 2.46
N THR A 507 -17.37 -8.14 2.94
CA THR A 507 -17.44 -8.48 4.36
C THR A 507 -16.30 -9.41 4.75
N LYS A 508 -15.75 -9.24 5.92
CA LYS A 508 -14.88 -10.16 6.64
C LYS A 508 -15.63 -10.77 7.83
N PHE A 509 -16.99 -10.77 7.76
CA PHE A 509 -17.88 -11.31 8.78
C PHE A 509 -17.69 -10.70 10.17
N GLY A 510 -17.23 -9.44 10.23
CA GLY A 510 -16.96 -8.73 11.48
C GLY A 510 -15.59 -9.01 12.09
N ASP A 511 -14.73 -9.78 11.41
CA ASP A 511 -13.33 -9.94 11.81
C ASP A 511 -12.55 -8.66 11.48
N LYS A 512 -12.06 -8.00 12.53
CA LYS A 512 -11.33 -6.74 12.43
C LYS A 512 -9.81 -6.90 12.33
N ASN A 513 -9.31 -8.13 12.49
CA ASN A 513 -7.88 -8.44 12.51
C ASN A 513 -7.60 -9.81 11.88
N SER A 514 -7.96 -9.95 10.62
CA SER A 514 -7.99 -11.22 9.89
C SER A 514 -6.65 -11.63 9.26
N PHE A 515 -5.51 -11.12 9.77
CA PHE A 515 -4.18 -11.30 9.17
C PHE A 515 -3.75 -12.78 9.03
N ALA A 516 -4.22 -13.65 9.93
CA ALA A 516 -3.97 -15.09 9.95
C ALA A 516 -5.28 -15.90 10.07
N SER A 517 -6.41 -15.28 9.71
CA SER A 517 -7.70 -15.98 9.65
C SER A 517 -7.74 -16.86 8.40
N ASP A 518 -8.60 -17.89 8.43
CA ASP A 518 -8.83 -18.74 7.27
C ASP A 518 -9.09 -17.93 6.00
N VAL A 519 -8.57 -18.40 4.87
CA VAL A 519 -8.68 -17.71 3.58
C VAL A 519 -10.13 -17.39 3.21
N SER A 520 -11.09 -18.20 3.64
CA SER A 520 -12.52 -17.97 3.40
C SER A 520 -13.08 -16.70 4.05
N VAL A 521 -12.40 -16.15 5.07
CA VAL A 521 -12.72 -14.84 5.66
C VAL A 521 -12.22 -13.71 4.76
N ASN A 522 -11.05 -13.88 4.17
CA ASN A 522 -10.33 -12.83 3.45
C ASN A 522 -10.59 -12.82 1.94
N GLU A 523 -10.86 -13.98 1.31
CA GLU A 523 -11.04 -14.09 -0.13
C GLU A 523 -12.13 -13.16 -0.67
N LEU A 524 -11.94 -12.64 -1.88
CA LEU A 524 -12.97 -11.87 -2.57
C LEU A 524 -14.15 -12.78 -2.96
N LYS A 525 -15.31 -12.52 -2.40
CA LYS A 525 -16.56 -13.23 -2.68
C LYS A 525 -17.16 -12.74 -4.01
N TRP A 526 -16.64 -13.26 -5.13
CA TRP A 526 -17.00 -12.80 -6.48
C TRP A 526 -18.49 -12.93 -6.85
N GLU A 527 -19.22 -13.84 -6.18
CA GLU A 527 -20.69 -13.93 -6.30
C GLU A 527 -21.40 -12.66 -5.80
N ARG A 528 -20.80 -11.93 -4.86
CA ARG A 528 -21.37 -10.66 -4.38
C ARG A 528 -21.40 -9.58 -5.46
N LYS A 529 -20.49 -9.62 -6.43
CA LYS A 529 -20.55 -8.70 -7.58
C LYS A 529 -21.85 -8.88 -8.37
N THR A 530 -22.36 -10.11 -8.50
CA THR A 530 -23.64 -10.36 -9.13
C THR A 530 -24.80 -9.92 -8.24
N THR A 531 -24.76 -10.30 -6.96
CA THR A 531 -25.79 -9.95 -5.97
C THR A 531 -25.98 -8.44 -5.82
N TYR A 532 -24.85 -7.70 -5.79
CA TYR A 532 -24.82 -6.25 -5.59
C TYR A 532 -24.40 -5.50 -6.85
N ARG A 533 -24.87 -5.94 -8.01
CA ARG A 533 -24.52 -5.37 -9.32
C ARG A 533 -24.85 -3.89 -9.44
N ASP A 534 -25.96 -3.46 -8.86
CA ASP A 534 -26.37 -2.05 -8.79
C ASP A 534 -25.36 -1.21 -8.02
N HIS A 535 -24.87 -1.73 -6.89
CA HIS A 535 -23.85 -1.08 -6.06
C HIS A 535 -22.50 -1.02 -6.79
N PHE A 536 -22.08 -2.11 -7.43
CA PHE A 536 -20.87 -2.15 -8.27
C PHE A 536 -20.95 -1.09 -9.39
N ASN A 537 -22.07 -1.02 -10.10
CA ASN A 537 -22.27 -0.04 -11.17
C ASN A 537 -22.22 1.41 -10.63
N TYR A 538 -22.75 1.64 -9.43
CA TYR A 538 -22.70 2.95 -8.77
C TYR A 538 -21.28 3.39 -8.48
N VAL A 539 -20.46 2.54 -7.85
CA VAL A 539 -19.05 2.85 -7.54
C VAL A 539 -18.23 3.03 -8.82
N LYS A 540 -18.40 2.14 -9.80
CA LYS A 540 -17.81 2.26 -11.13
C LYS A 540 -18.17 3.60 -11.78
N GLY A 541 -19.42 4.03 -11.67
CA GLY A 541 -19.89 5.31 -12.17
C GLY A 541 -19.22 6.51 -11.52
N LEU A 542 -18.96 6.45 -10.20
CA LEU A 542 -18.23 7.49 -9.47
C LEU A 542 -16.75 7.56 -9.88
N ILE A 543 -16.10 6.42 -10.06
CA ILE A 543 -14.71 6.37 -10.56
C ILE A 543 -14.63 6.98 -11.96
N ASN A 544 -15.60 6.60 -12.84
CA ASN A 544 -15.70 7.15 -14.19
C ASN A 544 -15.95 8.66 -14.19
N LEU A 545 -16.85 9.16 -13.31
CA LEU A 545 -17.10 10.59 -13.11
C LEU A 545 -15.80 11.33 -12.75
N ARG A 546 -15.08 10.85 -11.73
CA ARG A 546 -13.81 11.45 -11.31
C ARG A 546 -12.76 11.41 -12.42
N GLY A 547 -12.70 10.31 -13.18
CA GLY A 547 -11.76 10.14 -14.30
C GLY A 547 -11.97 11.13 -15.43
N HIS A 548 -13.25 11.43 -15.77
CA HIS A 548 -13.61 12.33 -16.88
C HIS A 548 -13.67 13.81 -16.46
N HIS A 549 -13.87 14.10 -15.18
CA HIS A 549 -14.00 15.47 -14.69
C HIS A 549 -12.81 15.88 -13.81
N PRO A 550 -11.80 16.56 -14.41
CA PRO A 550 -10.60 16.97 -13.71
C PRO A 550 -10.85 17.98 -12.58
N ALA A 551 -12.02 18.62 -12.52
CA ALA A 551 -12.45 19.46 -11.41
C ALA A 551 -12.39 18.72 -10.04
N PHE A 552 -12.58 17.41 -10.01
CA PHE A 552 -12.44 16.59 -8.80
C PHE A 552 -10.99 16.22 -8.47
N ARG A 553 -10.03 16.61 -9.30
CA ARG A 553 -8.60 16.27 -9.21
C ARG A 553 -7.72 17.51 -9.36
N MET A 554 -8.10 18.60 -8.69
CA MET A 554 -7.28 19.80 -8.67
C MET A 554 -5.95 19.53 -7.98
N ARG A 555 -4.83 19.97 -8.58
CA ARG A 555 -3.47 19.65 -8.17
C ARG A 555 -2.87 20.63 -7.17
N LYS A 556 -3.40 21.86 -7.11
CA LYS A 556 -2.79 22.94 -6.33
C LYS A 556 -3.77 23.52 -5.32
N ARG A 557 -3.25 23.85 -4.14
CA ARG A 557 -4.00 24.57 -3.09
C ARG A 557 -4.65 25.85 -3.63
N GLY A 558 -3.95 26.60 -4.51
CA GLY A 558 -4.44 27.84 -5.11
C GLY A 558 -5.69 27.61 -5.97
N ASP A 559 -5.73 26.53 -6.74
CA ASP A 559 -6.86 26.21 -7.61
C ASP A 559 -8.08 25.81 -6.77
N ILE A 560 -7.89 24.98 -5.73
CA ILE A 560 -8.98 24.63 -4.81
C ILE A 560 -9.54 25.88 -4.14
N LYS A 561 -8.70 26.77 -3.61
CA LYS A 561 -9.14 28.05 -3.02
C LYS A 561 -9.93 28.93 -3.98
N LYS A 562 -9.54 28.94 -5.25
CA LYS A 562 -10.16 29.78 -6.28
C LYS A 562 -11.49 29.21 -6.79
N HIS A 563 -11.60 27.91 -6.89
CA HIS A 563 -12.68 27.25 -7.63
C HIS A 563 -13.67 26.51 -6.74
N LEU A 564 -13.27 26.00 -5.56
CA LEU A 564 -14.15 25.24 -4.68
C LEU A 564 -14.69 26.14 -3.56
N HIS A 565 -16.02 26.29 -3.50
CA HIS A 565 -16.70 27.07 -2.48
C HIS A 565 -17.84 26.27 -1.86
N PHE A 566 -17.97 26.35 -0.53
CA PHE A 566 -19.08 25.76 0.19
C PHE A 566 -20.33 26.65 0.04
N ILE A 567 -21.47 26.03 -0.19
CA ILE A 567 -22.76 26.73 -0.32
C ILE A 567 -23.53 26.65 1.01
N ASP A 568 -24.49 27.56 1.20
CA ASP A 568 -25.39 27.50 2.35
C ASP A 568 -26.22 26.20 2.29
N SER A 569 -26.16 25.42 3.37
CA SER A 569 -26.68 24.07 3.39
C SER A 569 -27.62 23.87 4.58
N PRO A 570 -28.68 23.06 4.44
CA PRO A 570 -29.54 22.71 5.55
C PRO A 570 -28.75 22.11 6.72
N PHE A 571 -29.22 22.34 7.94
CA PHE A 571 -28.57 21.81 9.14
C PHE A 571 -28.32 20.31 9.06
N GLY A 572 -27.11 19.89 9.42
CA GLY A 572 -26.68 18.49 9.39
C GLY A 572 -26.33 17.98 7.98
N THR A 573 -26.17 18.86 6.99
CA THR A 573 -25.82 18.51 5.60
C THR A 573 -24.59 19.30 5.14
N VAL A 574 -23.98 18.89 4.03
CA VAL A 574 -22.87 19.61 3.41
C VAL A 574 -23.15 19.80 1.94
N GLY A 575 -22.89 21.03 1.45
CA GLY A 575 -22.98 21.36 0.02
C GLY A 575 -21.77 22.18 -0.40
N TYR A 576 -21.20 21.87 -1.54
CA TYR A 576 -20.12 22.64 -2.14
C TYR A 576 -20.26 22.69 -3.66
N GLY A 577 -19.71 23.76 -4.22
CA GLY A 577 -19.64 23.95 -5.66
C GLY A 577 -18.20 24.07 -6.14
N ILE A 578 -17.97 23.59 -7.34
CA ILE A 578 -16.71 23.79 -8.10
C ILE A 578 -17.07 24.59 -9.33
N PHE A 579 -16.46 25.79 -9.47
CA PHE A 579 -16.90 26.82 -10.41
C PHE A 579 -15.82 27.14 -11.44
N ASN A 580 -16.24 27.79 -12.54
CA ASN A 580 -15.38 28.39 -13.55
C ASN A 580 -14.46 27.38 -14.26
N ASN A 581 -15.01 26.25 -14.74
CA ASN A 581 -14.27 25.22 -15.48
C ASN A 581 -12.97 24.83 -14.76
N ALA A 582 -13.05 24.55 -13.46
CA ALA A 582 -11.91 24.25 -12.61
C ALA A 582 -11.05 23.13 -13.22
N ASN A 583 -9.73 23.32 -13.22
CA ASN A 583 -8.77 22.37 -13.78
C ASN A 583 -9.08 22.00 -15.26
N GLU A 584 -9.58 23.00 -16.04
CA GLU A 584 -9.96 22.87 -17.46
C GLU A 584 -11.12 21.89 -17.71
N ASP A 585 -11.97 21.64 -16.69
CA ASP A 585 -13.15 20.79 -16.81
C ASP A 585 -14.14 21.31 -17.86
N SER A 586 -14.78 20.39 -18.56
CA SER A 586 -15.84 20.71 -19.54
C SER A 586 -17.08 21.32 -18.88
N TRP A 587 -17.35 21.01 -17.60
CA TRP A 587 -18.47 21.59 -16.87
C TRP A 587 -18.08 22.88 -16.17
N SER A 588 -18.84 23.94 -16.47
CA SER A 588 -18.55 25.27 -15.91
C SER A 588 -18.82 25.39 -14.42
N THR A 589 -19.79 24.65 -13.92
CA THR A 589 -20.21 24.61 -12.51
C THR A 589 -20.69 23.22 -12.16
N ILE A 590 -20.14 22.70 -11.07
CA ILE A 590 -20.52 21.40 -10.49
C ILE A 590 -20.92 21.63 -9.04
N LEU A 591 -22.07 21.10 -8.62
CA LEU A 591 -22.48 21.14 -7.22
C LEU A 591 -22.55 19.70 -6.67
N VAL A 592 -22.04 19.53 -5.46
CA VAL A 592 -22.12 18.29 -4.69
C VAL A 592 -22.90 18.55 -3.42
N LEU A 593 -23.98 17.81 -3.21
CA LEU A 593 -24.96 18.01 -2.14
C LEU A 593 -25.06 16.71 -1.33
N LEU A 594 -24.73 16.75 -0.04
CA LEU A 594 -24.57 15.58 0.83
C LEU A 594 -25.62 15.62 1.94
N ASN A 595 -26.53 14.67 1.95
CA ASN A 595 -27.59 14.55 2.94
C ASN A 595 -27.45 13.22 3.74
N PRO A 596 -26.87 13.22 4.94
CA PRO A 596 -26.76 12.04 5.77
C PRO A 596 -28.04 11.77 6.60
N SER A 597 -29.01 12.69 6.58
CA SER A 597 -30.23 12.59 7.39
C SER A 597 -31.24 11.62 6.79
N LYS A 598 -32.21 11.18 7.60
CA LYS A 598 -33.31 10.32 7.17
C LYS A 598 -34.48 11.09 6.52
N GLU A 599 -34.32 12.37 6.28
CA GLU A 599 -35.34 13.26 5.70
C GLU A 599 -34.85 13.82 4.38
N TRP A 600 -35.79 14.18 3.50
CA TRP A 600 -35.50 15.01 2.34
C TRP A 600 -34.99 16.36 2.78
N LYS A 601 -33.94 16.86 2.14
CA LYS A 601 -33.37 18.19 2.42
C LYS A 601 -33.42 19.05 1.17
N GLN A 602 -33.91 20.28 1.34
CA GLN A 602 -34.00 21.26 0.28
C GLN A 602 -32.74 22.14 0.30
N PHE A 603 -31.97 22.11 -0.78
CA PHE A 603 -30.81 22.97 -0.97
C PHE A 603 -31.18 24.13 -1.89
N HIS A 604 -30.70 25.33 -1.55
CA HIS A 604 -30.73 26.51 -2.42
C HIS A 604 -29.52 26.50 -3.33
N LEU A 605 -29.77 26.62 -4.63
CA LEU A 605 -28.72 26.62 -5.65
C LEU A 605 -28.29 28.08 -5.95
N PRO A 606 -27.05 28.31 -6.35
CA PRO A 606 -26.53 29.68 -6.53
C PRO A 606 -27.23 30.45 -7.68
N GLU A 607 -27.84 29.73 -8.62
CA GLU A 607 -28.44 30.31 -9.81
C GLU A 607 -29.77 29.59 -10.17
N ASN A 608 -30.74 30.37 -10.68
CA ASN A 608 -31.95 29.83 -11.30
C ASN A 608 -31.66 29.49 -12.76
N ARG A 609 -31.31 28.23 -13.03
CA ARG A 609 -30.92 27.76 -14.37
C ARG A 609 -31.27 26.31 -14.57
N THR A 610 -30.94 25.77 -15.74
CA THR A 610 -31.06 24.34 -15.99
C THR A 610 -29.85 23.60 -15.42
N TRP A 611 -30.16 22.56 -14.67
CA TRP A 611 -29.20 21.64 -14.06
C TRP A 611 -29.40 20.24 -14.60
N ALA A 612 -28.30 19.49 -14.75
CA ALA A 612 -28.31 18.07 -15.04
C ALA A 612 -27.86 17.30 -13.80
N ILE A 613 -28.60 16.29 -13.39
CA ILE A 613 -28.21 15.36 -12.31
C ILE A 613 -27.42 14.21 -12.93
N VAL A 614 -26.24 13.91 -12.39
CA VAL A 614 -25.37 12.80 -12.83
C VAL A 614 -25.12 11.78 -11.72
N VAL A 615 -25.36 12.15 -10.45
CA VAL A 615 -25.34 11.25 -9.29
C VAL A 615 -26.58 11.54 -8.44
N ASP A 616 -27.30 10.49 -8.06
CA ASP A 616 -28.35 10.51 -7.05
C ASP A 616 -28.31 9.27 -6.15
N ASP A 617 -29.36 8.92 -5.42
CA ASP A 617 -29.40 7.74 -4.54
C ASP A 617 -29.48 6.40 -5.31
N GLN A 618 -29.72 6.43 -6.63
CA GLN A 618 -29.89 5.24 -7.46
C GLN A 618 -28.69 5.00 -8.38
N ALA A 619 -28.23 6.03 -9.07
CA ALA A 619 -27.22 5.92 -10.14
C ALA A 619 -26.10 6.95 -10.00
N ALA A 620 -24.95 6.66 -10.58
CA ALA A 620 -23.82 7.55 -10.71
C ALA A 620 -23.15 7.37 -12.08
N GLY A 621 -22.66 8.46 -12.65
CA GLY A 621 -21.94 8.44 -13.94
C GLY A 621 -21.69 9.83 -14.47
N THR A 622 -21.38 9.92 -15.76
CA THR A 622 -21.13 11.19 -16.48
C THR A 622 -22.35 11.62 -17.30
N GLU A 623 -23.24 10.68 -17.65
CA GLU A 623 -24.42 10.96 -18.42
C GLU A 623 -25.54 11.50 -17.54
N PRO A 624 -26.32 12.51 -18.01
CA PRO A 624 -27.45 13.04 -17.25
C PRO A 624 -28.51 11.98 -16.95
N ILE A 625 -28.85 11.79 -15.68
CA ILE A 625 -29.99 10.99 -15.24
C ILE A 625 -31.29 11.74 -15.56
N ARG A 626 -31.30 13.05 -15.29
CA ARG A 626 -32.43 13.96 -15.61
C ARG A 626 -32.01 15.41 -15.60
N PHE A 627 -32.80 16.27 -16.23
CA PHE A 627 -32.65 17.73 -16.19
C PHE A 627 -33.81 18.36 -15.40
N PHE A 628 -33.51 19.52 -14.78
CA PHE A 628 -34.51 20.36 -14.14
C PHE A 628 -34.10 21.84 -14.22
N HIS A 629 -35.06 22.75 -14.13
CA HIS A 629 -34.80 24.20 -14.11
C HIS A 629 -35.32 24.76 -12.80
N SER A 630 -34.42 25.20 -11.93
CA SER A 630 -34.75 25.74 -10.61
C SER A 630 -33.53 26.39 -9.94
N ASN A 631 -33.78 27.16 -8.87
CA ASN A 631 -32.79 27.57 -7.88
C ASN A 631 -32.87 26.75 -6.59
N GLU A 632 -33.59 25.65 -6.60
CA GLU A 632 -33.73 24.76 -5.44
C GLU A 632 -33.75 23.30 -5.91
N VAL A 633 -33.28 22.39 -5.06
CA VAL A 633 -33.35 20.94 -5.31
C VAL A 633 -33.57 20.18 -4.01
N LEU A 634 -34.40 19.13 -4.09
CA LEU A 634 -34.60 18.18 -2.99
C LEU A 634 -33.60 17.02 -3.11
N VAL A 635 -32.78 16.83 -2.07
CA VAL A 635 -31.83 15.72 -1.98
C VAL A 635 -32.44 14.60 -1.11
N PRO A 636 -32.49 13.36 -1.63
CA PRO A 636 -33.08 12.22 -0.91
C PRO A 636 -32.40 11.93 0.42
N PRO A 637 -33.08 11.21 1.35
CA PRO A 637 -32.48 10.73 2.58
C PRO A 637 -31.27 9.84 2.35
N ILE A 638 -30.20 10.08 3.13
CA ILE A 638 -28.95 9.29 3.14
C ILE A 638 -28.42 9.10 1.71
N SER A 639 -28.13 10.23 1.07
CA SER A 639 -27.62 10.25 -0.31
C SER A 639 -26.67 11.41 -0.58
N GLY A 640 -25.82 11.23 -1.58
CA GLY A 640 -25.08 12.30 -2.25
C GLY A 640 -25.73 12.58 -3.61
N MET A 641 -25.78 13.85 -4.00
CA MET A 641 -26.22 14.26 -5.32
C MET A 641 -25.14 15.11 -5.99
N VAL A 642 -24.85 14.81 -7.26
CA VAL A 642 -23.94 15.64 -8.08
C VAL A 642 -24.75 16.18 -9.25
N ILE A 643 -24.72 17.50 -9.41
CA ILE A 643 -25.37 18.18 -10.52
C ILE A 643 -24.38 19.13 -11.19
N TYR A 644 -24.57 19.39 -12.49
CA TYR A 644 -23.80 20.39 -13.20
C TYR A 644 -24.70 21.36 -13.95
N ALA A 645 -24.16 22.57 -14.19
CA ALA A 645 -24.82 23.59 -14.97
C ALA A 645 -24.93 23.15 -16.45
N ALA A 646 -26.12 22.82 -16.89
CA ALA A 646 -26.39 22.45 -18.27
C ALA A 646 -26.61 23.69 -19.13
N ASP A 647 -25.72 23.95 -20.08
CA ASP A 647 -25.97 24.90 -21.16
C ASP A 647 -26.88 24.19 -22.16
N LEU A 648 -28.17 24.51 -22.13
CA LEU A 648 -29.05 24.08 -23.19
C LEU A 648 -28.50 24.66 -24.50
N VAL A 649 -27.86 23.82 -25.29
CA VAL A 649 -27.67 24.13 -26.71
C VAL A 649 -29.08 24.28 -27.28
N THR A 650 -29.54 25.53 -27.41
CA THR A 650 -30.71 25.84 -28.18
C THR A 650 -30.37 25.57 -29.63
N GLY A 651 -30.33 24.29 -30.02
CA GLY A 651 -30.29 23.83 -31.38
C GLY A 651 -31.70 23.95 -31.95
N TYR A 652 -31.89 24.92 -32.75
CA TYR A 652 -32.99 24.99 -33.70
C TYR A 652 -32.85 23.89 -34.77
#